data_f7eb2c3ec772123210a13250757ebdab
#
_entry.id   f7eb2c3ec772123210a13250757ebdab
#
_cell.length_a   1.000
_cell.length_b   1.000
_cell.length_c   1.000
_cell.angle_alpha   90.00
_cell.angle_beta   90.00
_cell.angle_gamma   90.00
#
_symmetry.space_group_name_H-M   'P 1'
#
loop_
_entity.id
_entity.type
_entity.pdbx_description
1 polymer ?
#
loop_
_entity_poly.entity_id
_entity_poly.type
_entity_poly.pdbx_seq_one_letter_code
_entity_poly.pdbx_strand_id
1 'polypeptide(L)'
;DTKMYLEVVEEWKRREEALISEEEKQSLTEALIKMLPENGQSYVIDGKESRVDSLQRYGEFLQTQVSFSVEACLEEIRNSRADDKEEPVEKEETLPDNVSKEQKAEGACRIGNTYYEDLSAALHAVKDNETIYIVQSHAMKDSFVYVEKTRTRKFQNVRILPEGGPRTVRMPDRHRLAFTKSSVAIGSKGSDPLTFDLSGTSVPDSDNLYCGAICANKGSSVTFENCVFQNGDQLSRWMIHGEYGSVTVDQCKFQNCDNGVGVVTEASSAFTPTEISFRVQNSVFDGIADIGAVHFSIHRANIRAEIQNNVFKNCRIGIGGIRSDEAPYTGPISARIQGNTFQNCYIGESFSQGTSVAASAFQVNVSNERYHGWQSTSQHPNVGDLYSGWFSTGFCNSNVEASVNGCSYENGVHGIATMSKGRTVVNNTTLARNNAREANTEQCGQKGNGGGIFLNGGTIIWNSGTICENQADRGGAIYLKDGEILLKDGSFYGNRAQNRGGGIYNQNGTVKQEGGNFSANTAEIGSGVYQDGIYQMSGSALVDEGNDVYLPAEKYIEVMQKLQSVPAARVTPDRYENGRMVVKVNYGNRTGSMEWERFLLTPQSRYCLRPGDYQDRRAGTLKEAVTISSEYTVQYDKNTKAQVEQMPEPSVKYWYEKAAVSEQIPKWLDVPFLGWNENQTAKEGQYQPGENLPAEKNQDLTLYAIWED
;
A
#
# COMPACT_ATOMS: atom_id res chain seq x y z
N ASP A 1 -37.53 -0.29 -29.59
CA ASP A 1 -36.17 -0.37 -29.09
C ASP A 1 -35.54 0.99 -28.92
N THR A 2 -35.68 1.93 -29.83
CA THR A 2 -35.25 3.33 -29.67
C THR A 2 -35.91 4.03 -28.47
N LYS A 3 -37.13 3.64 -28.11
CA LYS A 3 -37.89 4.21 -26.99
C LYS A 3 -37.26 3.83 -25.62
N MET A 4 -36.88 2.57 -25.42
CA MET A 4 -36.22 2.12 -24.18
C MET A 4 -34.81 2.71 -24.07
N TYR A 5 -34.16 2.95 -25.19
CA TYR A 5 -32.87 3.59 -25.24
C TYR A 5 -32.93 5.06 -24.76
N LEU A 6 -33.97 5.78 -25.19
CA LEU A 6 -34.28 7.13 -24.70
C LEU A 6 -34.59 7.14 -23.20
N GLU A 7 -35.23 6.08 -22.68
CA GLU A 7 -35.47 5.93 -21.24
C GLU A 7 -34.20 5.76 -20.43
N VAL A 8 -33.17 5.04 -20.94
CA VAL A 8 -31.85 4.91 -20.31
C VAL A 8 -31.13 6.25 -20.33
N VAL A 9 -31.15 6.98 -21.43
CA VAL A 9 -30.58 8.32 -21.55
C VAL A 9 -31.32 9.32 -20.64
N GLU A 10 -32.62 9.22 -20.48
CA GLU A 10 -33.38 10.08 -19.57
C GLU A 10 -33.16 9.75 -18.09
N GLU A 11 -32.95 8.48 -17.73
CA GLU A 11 -32.55 8.08 -16.37
C GLU A 11 -31.14 8.58 -16.04
N TRP A 12 -30.26 8.57 -17.01
CA TRP A 12 -28.89 9.12 -16.87
C TRP A 12 -28.93 10.65 -16.68
N LYS A 13 -29.77 11.36 -17.43
CA LYS A 13 -29.99 12.80 -17.27
C LYS A 13 -30.54 13.18 -15.90
N ARG A 14 -31.37 12.33 -15.32
CA ARG A 14 -31.90 12.55 -13.97
C ARG A 14 -30.85 12.44 -12.87
N ARG A 15 -29.80 11.68 -13.12
CA ARG A 15 -28.72 11.49 -12.14
C ARG A 15 -27.64 12.57 -12.18
N GLU A 16 -27.43 13.20 -13.31
CA GLU A 16 -26.50 14.31 -13.48
C GLU A 16 -27.28 15.56 -13.87
N GLU A 17 -27.54 16.45 -12.98
CA GLU A 17 -28.28 17.73 -13.19
C GLU A 17 -27.64 18.67 -14.23
N ALA A 18 -27.07 18.16 -15.31
CA ALA A 18 -26.44 18.96 -16.36
C ALA A 18 -27.49 19.51 -17.31
N LEU A 19 -27.50 20.81 -17.50
CA LEU A 19 -28.30 21.56 -18.50
C LEU A 19 -27.75 21.22 -19.91
N ILE A 20 -28.29 20.13 -20.52
CA ILE A 20 -27.97 19.71 -21.89
C ILE A 20 -29.07 20.26 -22.82
N SER A 21 -28.69 20.93 -23.90
CA SER A 21 -29.64 21.42 -24.91
C SER A 21 -30.30 20.25 -25.65
N GLU A 22 -31.52 20.48 -26.20
CA GLU A 22 -32.24 19.45 -26.97
C GLU A 22 -31.46 18.99 -28.22
N GLU A 23 -30.66 19.87 -28.83
CA GLU A 23 -29.78 19.52 -29.94
C GLU A 23 -28.60 18.66 -29.52
N GLU A 24 -28.00 18.92 -28.35
CA GLU A 24 -26.95 18.09 -27.78
C GLU A 24 -27.49 16.71 -27.39
N LYS A 25 -28.73 16.63 -26.87
CA LYS A 25 -29.44 15.38 -26.60
C LYS A 25 -29.62 14.53 -27.87
N GLN A 26 -30.03 15.15 -28.97
CA GLN A 26 -30.21 14.43 -30.23
C GLN A 26 -28.89 13.92 -30.79
N SER A 27 -27.85 14.74 -30.81
CA SER A 27 -26.52 14.34 -31.28
C SER A 27 -25.88 13.27 -30.42
N LEU A 28 -26.06 13.33 -29.09
CA LEU A 28 -25.61 12.28 -28.16
C LEU A 28 -26.37 10.95 -28.48
N THR A 29 -27.65 11.02 -28.71
CA THR A 29 -28.48 9.86 -29.06
C THR A 29 -28.01 9.22 -30.37
N GLU A 30 -27.70 10.01 -31.40
CA GLU A 30 -27.19 9.53 -32.67
C GLU A 30 -25.76 8.93 -32.57
N ALA A 31 -24.88 9.53 -31.77
CA ALA A 31 -23.55 9.01 -31.49
C ALA A 31 -23.61 7.66 -30.76
N LEU A 32 -24.47 7.56 -29.77
CA LEU A 32 -24.68 6.34 -29.02
C LEU A 32 -25.30 5.23 -29.91
N ILE A 33 -26.23 5.54 -30.80
CA ILE A 33 -26.80 4.58 -31.77
C ILE A 33 -25.71 4.04 -32.73
N LYS A 34 -24.75 4.86 -33.15
CA LYS A 34 -23.63 4.44 -33.99
C LYS A 34 -22.62 3.53 -33.28
N MET A 35 -22.52 3.63 -31.95
CA MET A 35 -21.65 2.78 -31.12
C MET A 35 -22.30 1.43 -30.76
N LEU A 36 -23.58 1.25 -31.05
CA LEU A 36 -24.31 0.03 -30.75
C LEU A 36 -23.78 -1.13 -31.62
N PRO A 37 -23.35 -2.27 -31.03
CA PRO A 37 -23.07 -3.46 -31.83
C PRO A 37 -24.33 -3.88 -32.60
N GLU A 38 -24.16 -4.40 -33.82
CA GLU A 38 -25.26 -4.89 -34.61
C GLU A 38 -26.01 -6.02 -33.89
N ASN A 39 -27.31 -6.07 -34.06
CA ASN A 39 -28.16 -7.05 -33.42
C ASN A 39 -27.67 -8.49 -33.71
N GLY A 40 -27.36 -9.24 -32.66
CA GLY A 40 -26.85 -10.62 -32.77
C GLY A 40 -25.33 -10.77 -32.67
N GLN A 41 -24.55 -9.68 -32.53
CA GLN A 41 -23.13 -9.78 -32.24
C GLN A 41 -22.91 -10.30 -30.82
N SER A 42 -21.90 -11.13 -30.65
CA SER A 42 -21.45 -11.60 -29.34
C SER A 42 -20.44 -10.63 -28.72
N TYR A 43 -20.49 -10.52 -27.42
CA TYR A 43 -19.56 -9.75 -26.61
C TYR A 43 -19.19 -10.54 -25.35
N VAL A 44 -18.10 -10.20 -24.73
CA VAL A 44 -17.61 -10.89 -23.52
C VAL A 44 -17.71 -9.97 -22.33
N ILE A 45 -18.46 -10.40 -21.29
CA ILE A 45 -18.49 -9.77 -19.96
C ILE A 45 -17.99 -10.79 -18.95
N ASP A 46 -17.02 -10.42 -18.11
CA ASP A 46 -16.44 -11.28 -17.06
C ASP A 46 -15.98 -12.66 -17.57
N GLY A 47 -15.41 -12.70 -18.79
CA GLY A 47 -14.94 -13.93 -19.43
C GLY A 47 -16.05 -14.84 -19.96
N LYS A 48 -17.29 -14.40 -19.99
CA LYS A 48 -18.42 -15.13 -20.58
C LYS A 48 -18.90 -14.46 -21.86
N GLU A 49 -18.96 -15.26 -22.94
CA GLU A 49 -19.55 -14.82 -24.19
C GLU A 49 -21.06 -14.68 -24.05
N SER A 50 -21.58 -13.51 -24.40
CA SER A 50 -23.01 -13.18 -24.38
C SER A 50 -23.43 -12.55 -25.71
N ARG A 51 -24.72 -12.66 -26.07
CA ARG A 51 -25.24 -12.01 -27.26
C ARG A 51 -26.09 -10.79 -26.90
N VAL A 52 -26.09 -9.79 -27.76
CA VAL A 52 -26.96 -8.63 -27.63
C VAL A 52 -28.38 -9.05 -27.96
N ASP A 53 -29.11 -9.59 -27.00
CA ASP A 53 -30.48 -10.09 -27.12
C ASP A 53 -31.48 -9.32 -26.24
N SER A 54 -31.00 -8.45 -25.37
CA SER A 54 -31.85 -7.61 -24.52
C SER A 54 -31.17 -6.29 -24.17
N LEU A 55 -31.97 -5.28 -23.93
CA LEU A 55 -31.53 -3.93 -23.53
C LEU A 55 -30.86 -3.90 -22.17
N GLN A 56 -31.20 -4.80 -21.25
CA GLN A 56 -30.59 -4.90 -19.95
C GLN A 56 -29.14 -5.34 -20.09
N ARG A 57 -28.84 -6.35 -20.89
CA ARG A 57 -27.48 -6.80 -21.22
C ARG A 57 -26.69 -5.75 -22.00
N TYR A 58 -27.41 -4.94 -22.74
CA TYR A 58 -26.83 -3.81 -23.44
C TYR A 58 -26.34 -2.71 -22.50
N GLY A 59 -27.13 -2.39 -21.47
CA GLY A 59 -26.73 -1.48 -20.41
C GLY A 59 -25.52 -2.01 -19.62
N GLU A 60 -25.47 -3.32 -19.36
CA GLU A 60 -24.33 -3.99 -18.72
C GLU A 60 -23.07 -3.94 -19.61
N PHE A 61 -23.20 -4.14 -20.91
CA PHE A 61 -22.13 -3.99 -21.88
C PHE A 61 -21.59 -2.55 -21.91
N LEU A 62 -22.43 -1.54 -21.95
CA LEU A 62 -22.00 -0.15 -21.92
C LEU A 62 -21.34 0.23 -20.60
N GLN A 63 -21.77 -0.32 -19.47
CA GLN A 63 -21.15 -0.08 -18.17
C GLN A 63 -19.79 -0.77 -18.03
N THR A 64 -19.56 -1.91 -18.68
CA THR A 64 -18.33 -2.69 -18.55
C THR A 64 -17.26 -2.40 -19.60
N GLN A 65 -17.67 -2.00 -20.82
CA GLN A 65 -16.75 -1.80 -21.94
C GLN A 65 -16.37 -0.33 -22.18
N VAL A 66 -17.13 0.61 -21.65
CA VAL A 66 -16.92 2.04 -21.92
C VAL A 66 -16.97 2.78 -20.59
N SER A 67 -15.86 3.35 -20.16
CA SER A 67 -15.87 4.50 -19.25
C SER A 67 -16.46 5.68 -20.02
N PHE A 68 -17.75 5.57 -20.30
CA PHE A 68 -18.46 6.50 -21.10
C PHE A 68 -18.90 7.66 -20.21
N SER A 69 -18.17 8.74 -20.25
CA SER A 69 -18.59 10.01 -19.71
C SER A 69 -19.47 10.69 -20.75
N VAL A 70 -20.72 10.97 -20.41
CA VAL A 70 -21.61 11.83 -21.22
C VAL A 70 -20.90 13.15 -21.52
N GLU A 71 -20.15 13.65 -20.57
CA GLU A 71 -19.37 14.86 -20.67
C GLU A 71 -18.29 14.78 -21.75
N ALA A 72 -17.54 13.67 -21.85
CA ALA A 72 -16.57 13.46 -22.91
C ALA A 72 -17.20 13.41 -24.30
N CYS A 73 -18.35 12.74 -24.44
CA CYS A 73 -19.09 12.72 -25.72
C CYS A 73 -19.71 14.06 -26.08
N LEU A 74 -20.18 14.80 -25.09
CA LEU A 74 -20.70 16.16 -25.32
C LEU A 74 -19.58 17.13 -25.71
N GLU A 75 -18.41 16.96 -25.13
CA GLU A 75 -17.23 17.75 -25.49
C GLU A 75 -16.75 17.43 -26.90
N GLU A 76 -16.74 16.17 -27.29
CA GLU A 76 -16.43 15.73 -28.66
C GLU A 76 -17.47 16.24 -29.67
N ILE A 77 -18.77 16.19 -29.35
CA ILE A 77 -19.85 16.75 -30.14
C ILE A 77 -19.76 18.29 -30.27
N ARG A 78 -19.38 18.99 -29.20
CA ARG A 78 -19.16 20.44 -29.20
C ARG A 78 -17.97 20.82 -30.05
N ASN A 79 -16.88 20.03 -29.98
CA ASN A 79 -15.68 20.23 -30.78
C ASN A 79 -15.93 19.96 -32.28
N SER A 80 -16.63 18.89 -32.63
CA SER A 80 -16.96 18.59 -34.04
C SER A 80 -17.90 19.63 -34.68
N ARG A 81 -18.75 20.29 -33.88
CA ARG A 81 -19.60 21.41 -34.36
C ARG A 81 -18.85 22.74 -34.47
N ALA A 82 -17.71 22.88 -33.80
CA ALA A 82 -16.85 24.06 -33.98
C ALA A 82 -16.12 24.07 -35.31
N ASP A 83 -15.86 22.88 -35.86
CA ASP A 83 -15.22 22.72 -37.17
C ASP A 83 -16.17 22.88 -38.37
N ASP A 84 -17.51 22.78 -38.16
CA ASP A 84 -18.55 22.95 -39.20
C ASP A 84 -19.05 24.41 -39.35
N LYS A 85 -18.48 25.39 -38.68
CA LYS A 85 -18.80 26.77 -38.94
C LYS A 85 -18.01 27.25 -40.14
N GLU A 86 -18.76 27.46 -41.25
CA GLU A 86 -18.30 28.08 -42.46
C GLU A 86 -17.38 29.27 -42.19
N GLU A 87 -16.22 29.30 -42.86
CA GLU A 87 -15.35 30.42 -42.90
C GLU A 87 -16.14 31.68 -43.32
N PRO A 88 -16.02 32.81 -42.60
CA PRO A 88 -16.57 34.06 -43.09
C PRO A 88 -15.77 34.48 -44.30
N VAL A 89 -16.43 34.65 -45.42
CA VAL A 89 -15.91 35.26 -46.63
C VAL A 89 -15.23 36.59 -46.26
N GLU A 90 -13.90 36.65 -46.39
CA GLU A 90 -13.12 37.86 -46.20
C GLU A 90 -13.62 38.92 -47.18
N LYS A 91 -14.20 40.00 -46.65
CA LYS A 91 -14.28 41.27 -47.36
C LYS A 91 -12.91 41.90 -47.34
N GLU A 92 -12.33 42.05 -48.51
CA GLU A 92 -11.14 42.90 -48.74
C GLU A 92 -11.38 44.30 -48.16
N GLU A 93 -10.83 44.57 -46.98
CA GLU A 93 -10.52 45.95 -46.55
C GLU A 93 -9.10 46.28 -46.94
N THR A 94 -8.96 47.18 -47.90
CA THR A 94 -7.72 47.77 -48.27
C THR A 94 -7.13 48.58 -47.13
N LEU A 95 -6.06 48.10 -46.52
CA LEU A 95 -5.21 48.82 -45.57
C LEU A 95 -4.14 49.59 -46.30
N PRO A 96 -3.76 50.81 -45.84
CA PRO A 96 -2.84 51.69 -46.53
C PRO A 96 -1.40 51.16 -46.46
N ASP A 97 -0.76 51.27 -47.61
CA ASP A 97 0.68 51.07 -47.80
C ASP A 97 1.50 51.92 -46.83
N ASN A 98 2.10 51.32 -45.80
CA ASN A 98 3.39 51.66 -45.21
C ASN A 98 3.66 50.85 -43.93
N VAL A 99 3.99 49.57 -44.08
CA VAL A 99 4.75 48.85 -43.06
C VAL A 99 5.89 48.15 -43.76
N SER A 100 7.10 48.50 -43.33
CA SER A 100 8.34 47.89 -43.76
C SER A 100 8.22 46.35 -43.89
N LYS A 101 8.64 45.81 -45.02
CA LYS A 101 8.83 44.35 -45.21
C LYS A 101 9.86 43.85 -44.19
N GLU A 102 9.44 43.48 -43.01
CA GLU A 102 10.16 42.47 -42.25
C GLU A 102 10.07 41.18 -43.05
N GLN A 103 11.22 40.69 -43.52
CA GLN A 103 11.32 39.36 -44.12
C GLN A 103 10.72 38.34 -43.15
N LYS A 104 9.59 37.72 -43.51
CA LYS A 104 9.05 36.54 -42.81
C LYS A 104 10.19 35.52 -42.79
N ALA A 105 10.68 35.22 -41.61
CA ALA A 105 11.71 34.22 -41.40
C ALA A 105 11.19 32.88 -41.88
N GLU A 106 11.77 32.30 -42.93
CA GLU A 106 11.42 30.98 -43.43
C GLU A 106 12.07 29.93 -42.58
N GLY A 107 11.30 29.30 -41.62
CA GLY A 107 11.72 28.17 -40.82
C GLY A 107 11.16 28.17 -39.39
N ALA A 108 10.95 27.01 -38.85
CA ALA A 108 10.36 26.82 -37.50
C ALA A 108 11.38 26.89 -36.36
N CYS A 109 12.68 26.73 -36.66
CA CYS A 109 13.77 26.79 -35.70
C CYS A 109 14.86 27.78 -36.19
N ARG A 110 15.63 28.35 -35.25
CA ARG A 110 16.81 29.16 -35.60
C ARG A 110 18.02 28.88 -34.68
N ILE A 111 19.21 29.05 -35.23
CA ILE A 111 20.48 29.05 -34.52
C ILE A 111 21.18 30.35 -34.91
N GLY A 112 21.44 31.24 -33.95
CA GLY A 112 21.88 32.61 -34.29
C GLY A 112 20.85 33.29 -35.19
N ASN A 113 21.26 33.68 -36.41
CA ASN A 113 20.41 34.30 -37.41
C ASN A 113 20.00 33.37 -38.55
N THR A 114 20.34 32.07 -38.46
CA THR A 114 20.04 31.07 -39.48
C THR A 114 18.80 30.30 -39.10
N TYR A 115 17.85 30.21 -40.03
CA TYR A 115 16.58 29.51 -39.85
C TYR A 115 16.63 28.10 -40.44
N TYR A 116 15.93 27.17 -39.79
CA TYR A 116 15.84 25.75 -40.16
C TYR A 116 14.37 25.35 -40.20
N GLU A 117 14.07 24.44 -41.09
CA GLU A 117 12.70 23.99 -41.36
C GLU A 117 12.01 23.41 -40.12
N ASP A 118 12.70 22.55 -39.38
CA ASP A 118 12.22 21.93 -38.16
C ASP A 118 13.35 21.68 -37.13
N LEU A 119 13.00 21.10 -35.98
CA LEU A 119 13.95 20.77 -34.93
C LEU A 119 15.00 19.75 -35.36
N SER A 120 14.65 18.77 -36.20
CA SER A 120 15.59 17.76 -36.68
C SER A 120 16.68 18.40 -37.55
N ALA A 121 16.29 19.27 -38.48
CA ALA A 121 17.22 20.02 -39.33
C ALA A 121 18.15 20.94 -38.53
N ALA A 122 17.62 21.62 -37.51
CA ALA A 122 18.41 22.45 -36.61
C ALA A 122 19.41 21.61 -35.79
N LEU A 123 19.05 20.46 -35.28
CA LEU A 123 19.93 19.56 -34.55
C LEU A 123 21.07 19.00 -35.41
N HIS A 124 20.86 18.82 -36.70
CA HIS A 124 21.95 18.44 -37.62
C HIS A 124 22.95 19.59 -37.87
N ALA A 125 22.55 20.83 -37.65
CA ALA A 125 23.37 22.01 -37.90
C ALA A 125 24.04 22.59 -36.63
N VAL A 126 23.42 22.46 -35.44
CA VAL A 126 23.87 23.08 -34.20
C VAL A 126 25.28 22.64 -33.81
N LYS A 127 26.05 23.53 -33.21
CA LYS A 127 27.40 23.28 -32.66
C LYS A 127 27.38 23.32 -31.14
N ASP A 128 28.50 22.93 -30.54
CA ASP A 128 28.68 22.97 -29.07
C ASP A 128 28.49 24.40 -28.56
N ASN A 129 27.84 24.52 -27.39
CA ASN A 129 27.49 25.75 -26.71
C ASN A 129 26.50 26.67 -27.48
N GLU A 130 25.85 26.20 -28.52
CA GLU A 130 24.82 26.95 -29.23
C GLU A 130 23.41 26.67 -28.70
N THR A 131 22.48 27.56 -28.98
CA THR A 131 21.08 27.46 -28.65
C THR A 131 20.23 27.36 -29.91
N ILE A 132 19.37 26.36 -29.97
CA ILE A 132 18.28 26.24 -30.93
C ILE A 132 17.06 26.94 -30.31
N TYR A 133 16.52 27.91 -31.01
CA TYR A 133 15.26 28.56 -30.65
C TYR A 133 14.13 28.03 -31.54
N ILE A 134 13.07 27.54 -30.88
CA ILE A 134 11.83 27.15 -31.56
C ILE A 134 11.00 28.41 -31.72
N VAL A 135 10.96 28.95 -32.90
CA VAL A 135 10.29 30.23 -33.24
C VAL A 135 8.84 30.02 -33.70
N GLN A 136 8.51 28.86 -34.22
CA GLN A 136 7.15 28.44 -34.59
C GLN A 136 6.86 27.03 -34.15
N SER A 137 5.60 26.75 -33.77
CA SER A 137 5.13 25.39 -33.57
C SER A 137 5.14 24.63 -34.90
N HIS A 138 5.59 23.37 -34.88
CA HIS A 138 5.76 22.55 -36.09
C HIS A 138 5.72 21.07 -35.82
N ALA A 139 5.51 20.27 -36.87
CA ALA A 139 5.74 18.84 -36.86
C ALA A 139 7.17 18.53 -37.33
N MET A 140 7.84 17.60 -36.67
CA MET A 140 9.11 17.06 -37.16
C MET A 140 8.88 16.26 -38.43
N LYS A 141 9.77 16.41 -39.42
CA LYS A 141 9.75 15.64 -40.67
C LYS A 141 10.52 14.34 -40.56
N ASP A 142 11.59 14.34 -39.77
CA ASP A 142 12.48 13.21 -39.55
C ASP A 142 12.87 13.03 -38.10
N SER A 143 13.28 11.84 -37.73
CA SER A 143 13.90 11.54 -36.45
C SER A 143 15.33 12.10 -36.41
N PHE A 144 15.75 12.60 -35.26
CA PHE A 144 17.16 12.82 -34.95
C PHE A 144 17.66 11.64 -34.11
N VAL A 145 18.33 10.68 -34.76
CA VAL A 145 18.84 9.48 -34.10
C VAL A 145 20.33 9.38 -34.30
N TYR A 146 21.05 9.26 -33.19
CA TYR A 146 22.44 8.89 -33.20
C TYR A 146 22.59 7.40 -33.57
N VAL A 147 23.24 7.09 -34.70
CA VAL A 147 23.61 5.73 -35.06
C VAL A 147 25.14 5.62 -34.98
N GLU A 148 25.63 4.70 -34.16
CA GLU A 148 27.05 4.53 -33.82
C GLU A 148 27.97 4.25 -35.04
N LYS A 149 27.38 3.90 -36.20
CA LYS A 149 28.10 3.56 -37.42
C LYS A 149 28.32 4.70 -38.44
N THR A 150 27.63 5.83 -38.27
CA THR A 150 27.75 6.96 -39.17
C THR A 150 28.02 8.23 -38.37
N ARG A 151 29.27 8.73 -38.42
CA ARG A 151 29.81 9.97 -37.84
C ARG A 151 28.97 10.60 -36.68
N THR A 152 29.37 10.22 -35.53
CA THR A 152 28.82 10.61 -34.23
C THR A 152 28.93 12.11 -33.97
N ARG A 153 27.84 12.83 -34.00
CA ARG A 153 27.81 14.18 -33.50
C ARG A 153 27.53 14.16 -31.99
N LYS A 154 28.55 14.51 -31.23
CA LYS A 154 28.42 14.76 -29.78
C LYS A 154 28.10 16.22 -29.60
N PHE A 155 27.12 16.51 -28.75
CA PHE A 155 26.81 17.90 -28.36
C PHE A 155 27.32 18.17 -26.96
N GLN A 156 27.95 19.33 -26.79
CA GLN A 156 28.30 19.84 -25.46
C GLN A 156 27.55 21.14 -25.23
N ASN A 157 26.78 21.20 -24.15
CA ASN A 157 26.03 22.37 -23.71
C ASN A 157 25.09 22.95 -24.80
N VAL A 158 24.43 22.13 -25.59
CA VAL A 158 23.39 22.55 -26.52
C VAL A 158 22.10 22.84 -25.77
N ARG A 159 21.43 23.91 -26.09
CA ARG A 159 20.14 24.30 -25.52
C ARG A 159 19.05 24.32 -26.56
N ILE A 160 17.83 23.96 -26.19
CA ILE A 160 16.64 24.02 -27.04
C ILE A 160 15.58 24.82 -26.28
N LEU A 161 15.23 26.01 -26.77
CA LEU A 161 14.33 26.95 -26.07
C LEU A 161 13.19 27.41 -26.96
N PRO A 162 11.98 27.62 -26.45
CA PRO A 162 10.91 28.31 -27.16
C PRO A 162 11.25 29.81 -27.24
N GLU A 163 10.83 30.47 -28.31
CA GLU A 163 10.98 31.91 -28.48
C GLU A 163 9.67 32.58 -28.93
N GLY A 164 9.33 33.71 -28.31
CA GLY A 164 8.15 34.50 -28.66
C GLY A 164 6.81 33.87 -28.25
N GLY A 165 6.80 33.08 -27.17
CA GLY A 165 5.62 32.43 -26.60
C GLY A 165 5.75 30.92 -26.50
N PRO A 166 4.72 30.24 -25.99
CA PRO A 166 4.67 28.77 -25.94
C PRO A 166 4.82 28.15 -27.33
N ARG A 167 5.56 27.04 -27.41
CA ARG A 167 5.80 26.32 -28.68
C ARG A 167 5.51 24.84 -28.55
N THR A 168 5.02 24.25 -29.64
CA THR A 168 4.74 22.82 -29.74
C THR A 168 5.57 22.18 -30.83
N VAL A 169 6.26 21.11 -30.52
CA VAL A 169 6.93 20.22 -31.47
C VAL A 169 6.12 18.94 -31.52
N ARG A 170 5.43 18.70 -32.62
CA ARG A 170 4.71 17.44 -32.85
C ARG A 170 5.69 16.39 -33.38
N MET A 171 5.59 15.20 -32.87
CA MET A 171 6.44 14.07 -33.24
C MET A 171 5.61 12.94 -33.87
N PRO A 172 5.19 13.08 -35.16
CA PRO A 172 4.38 12.08 -35.84
C PRO A 172 5.19 10.82 -36.18
N ASP A 173 4.52 9.74 -36.54
CA ASP A 173 5.08 8.54 -37.19
C ASP A 173 6.32 7.94 -36.51
N ARG A 174 6.34 7.82 -35.18
CA ARG A 174 7.45 7.28 -34.40
C ARG A 174 8.74 8.13 -34.44
N HIS A 175 8.66 9.35 -34.82
CA HIS A 175 9.82 10.24 -34.76
C HIS A 175 10.36 10.29 -33.34
N ARG A 176 11.67 10.36 -33.20
CA ARG A 176 12.36 10.42 -31.92
C ARG A 176 13.59 11.32 -31.96
N LEU A 177 13.93 11.82 -30.78
CA LEU A 177 15.18 12.52 -30.53
C LEU A 177 16.08 11.61 -29.68
N ALA A 178 17.27 11.25 -30.14
CA ALA A 178 18.19 10.42 -29.40
C ALA A 178 19.58 11.05 -29.30
N PHE A 179 20.02 11.28 -28.07
CA PHE A 179 21.30 11.93 -27.76
C PHE A 179 22.25 10.89 -27.15
N THR A 180 23.49 10.81 -27.67
CA THR A 180 24.52 9.91 -27.16
C THR A 180 25.78 10.69 -26.85
N LYS A 181 26.40 10.47 -25.66
CA LYS A 181 27.60 11.17 -25.20
C LYS A 181 27.46 12.70 -25.28
N SER A 182 26.26 13.22 -25.09
CA SER A 182 25.88 14.61 -25.31
C SER A 182 25.37 15.26 -24.03
N SER A 183 25.54 16.56 -23.92
CA SER A 183 24.95 17.41 -22.87
C SER A 183 23.96 18.36 -23.53
N VAL A 184 22.66 18.17 -23.21
CA VAL A 184 21.56 18.90 -23.83
C VAL A 184 20.60 19.41 -22.76
N ALA A 185 20.20 20.66 -22.83
CA ALA A 185 19.15 21.25 -21.99
C ALA A 185 17.96 21.68 -22.86
N ILE A 186 16.76 21.19 -22.50
CA ILE A 186 15.52 21.40 -23.25
C ILE A 186 14.55 22.18 -22.36
N GLY A 187 14.12 23.34 -22.82
CA GLY A 187 13.33 24.28 -22.03
C GLY A 187 14.15 25.04 -20.99
N SER A 188 13.48 25.88 -20.22
CA SER A 188 14.09 26.66 -19.13
C SER A 188 13.01 27.13 -18.16
N LYS A 189 13.32 27.21 -16.87
CA LYS A 189 12.41 27.69 -15.82
C LYS A 189 11.86 29.09 -16.01
N GLY A 190 12.57 29.95 -16.72
CA GLY A 190 12.16 31.32 -16.97
C GLY A 190 11.61 31.59 -18.37
N SER A 191 11.48 30.53 -19.21
CA SER A 191 10.92 30.65 -20.55
C SER A 191 9.45 30.22 -20.59
N ASP A 192 8.79 30.49 -21.72
CA ASP A 192 7.52 29.89 -22.04
C ASP A 192 7.65 28.36 -22.12
N PRO A 193 6.57 27.56 -21.93
CA PRO A 193 6.63 26.13 -22.00
C PRO A 193 6.92 25.62 -23.43
N LEU A 194 7.73 24.56 -23.52
CA LEU A 194 7.96 23.82 -24.76
C LEU A 194 7.18 22.48 -24.67
N THR A 195 6.24 22.28 -25.59
CA THR A 195 5.40 21.10 -25.64
C THR A 195 5.93 20.10 -26.66
N PHE A 196 6.03 18.84 -26.28
CA PHE A 196 6.22 17.67 -27.15
C PHE A 196 4.92 16.91 -27.24
N ASP A 197 4.34 16.86 -28.44
CA ASP A 197 3.04 16.26 -28.70
C ASP A 197 3.21 15.04 -29.62
N LEU A 198 2.75 13.88 -29.16
CA LEU A 198 2.83 12.61 -29.89
C LEU A 198 1.52 12.26 -30.61
N SER A 199 0.55 13.18 -30.66
CA SER A 199 -0.70 12.95 -31.41
C SER A 199 -0.43 12.62 -32.87
N GLY A 200 -1.19 11.67 -33.42
CA GLY A 200 -1.04 11.19 -34.79
C GLY A 200 0.10 10.19 -35.02
N THR A 201 0.70 9.68 -33.95
CA THR A 201 1.70 8.61 -34.03
C THR A 201 0.99 7.27 -34.30
N SER A 202 1.44 6.51 -35.31
CA SER A 202 0.91 5.17 -35.57
C SER A 202 1.37 4.15 -34.53
N VAL A 203 0.55 3.10 -34.30
CA VAL A 203 0.85 2.01 -33.35
C VAL A 203 2.24 1.43 -33.62
N PRO A 204 3.08 1.19 -32.62
CA PRO A 204 4.45 0.69 -32.81
C PRO A 204 4.48 -0.77 -33.28
N ASP A 205 5.51 -1.12 -34.06
CA ASP A 205 5.92 -2.51 -34.24
C ASP A 205 6.36 -3.10 -32.90
N SER A 206 6.06 -4.37 -32.70
CA SER A 206 6.35 -5.16 -31.51
C SER A 206 7.84 -5.23 -31.10
N ASP A 207 8.74 -4.73 -31.92
CA ASP A 207 10.17 -4.95 -31.76
C ASP A 207 10.94 -3.87 -30.97
N ASN A 208 10.29 -2.80 -30.46
CA ASN A 208 10.96 -1.71 -29.77
C ASN A 208 10.22 -1.21 -28.50
N LEU A 209 9.90 -2.11 -27.60
CA LEU A 209 9.30 -1.82 -26.29
C LEU A 209 10.14 -0.85 -25.40
N TYR A 210 11.39 -0.58 -25.76
CA TYR A 210 12.34 0.21 -24.96
C TYR A 210 12.72 1.56 -25.59
N CYS A 211 11.98 2.07 -26.55
CA CYS A 211 12.30 3.35 -27.18
C CYS A 211 11.46 4.50 -26.63
N GLY A 212 12.11 5.57 -26.18
CA GLY A 212 11.47 6.84 -25.83
C GLY A 212 11.21 7.75 -27.04
N ALA A 213 10.32 8.70 -26.88
CA ALA A 213 10.20 9.82 -27.81
C ALA A 213 11.47 10.69 -27.78
N ILE A 214 12.00 10.94 -26.57
CA ILE A 214 13.29 11.59 -26.38
C ILE A 214 14.19 10.66 -25.57
N CYS A 215 15.36 10.33 -26.10
CA CYS A 215 16.28 9.34 -25.53
C CYS A 215 17.59 9.99 -25.08
N ALA A 216 17.98 9.76 -23.83
CA ALA A 216 19.30 10.06 -23.29
C ALA A 216 20.12 8.78 -23.25
N ASN A 217 20.90 8.52 -24.31
CA ASN A 217 21.67 7.29 -24.44
C ASN A 217 23.06 7.42 -23.80
N LYS A 218 23.81 6.35 -23.78
CA LYS A 218 25.14 6.14 -23.22
C LYS A 218 26.00 7.41 -23.04
N GLY A 219 26.22 7.79 -21.76
CA GLY A 219 27.08 8.91 -21.40
C GLY A 219 26.49 10.29 -21.72
N SER A 220 25.21 10.38 -22.02
CA SER A 220 24.50 11.65 -22.19
C SER A 220 24.00 12.17 -20.85
N SER A 221 23.84 13.49 -20.78
CA SER A 221 23.11 14.20 -19.73
C SER A 221 22.07 15.09 -20.38
N VAL A 222 20.79 14.77 -20.21
CA VAL A 222 19.70 15.54 -20.80
C VAL A 222 18.85 16.10 -19.67
N THR A 223 18.64 17.43 -19.71
CA THR A 223 17.84 18.16 -18.73
C THR A 223 16.61 18.73 -19.41
N PHE A 224 15.46 18.56 -18.79
CA PHE A 224 14.17 19.09 -19.20
C PHE A 224 13.68 20.06 -18.14
N GLU A 225 13.40 21.30 -18.50
CA GLU A 225 12.84 22.30 -17.61
C GLU A 225 11.63 22.98 -18.25
N ASN A 226 10.51 23.05 -17.51
CA ASN A 226 9.26 23.67 -17.97
C ASN A 226 8.78 23.15 -19.34
N CYS A 227 8.80 21.81 -19.51
CA CYS A 227 8.32 21.14 -20.71
C CYS A 227 6.97 20.47 -20.45
N VAL A 228 6.18 20.33 -21.51
CA VAL A 228 4.92 19.56 -21.51
C VAL A 228 5.09 18.39 -22.46
N PHE A 229 4.71 17.20 -22.01
CA PHE A 229 4.69 15.94 -22.78
C PHE A 229 3.27 15.40 -22.80
N GLN A 230 2.72 15.16 -23.98
CA GLN A 230 1.32 14.80 -24.09
C GLN A 230 1.01 13.85 -25.25
N ASN A 231 -0.17 13.17 -25.16
CA ASN A 231 -0.76 12.36 -26.22
C ASN A 231 0.13 11.19 -26.66
N GLY A 232 0.80 10.55 -25.70
CA GLY A 232 1.61 9.35 -25.90
C GLY A 232 0.91 8.08 -25.44
N ASP A 233 -0.42 8.09 -25.39
CA ASP A 233 -1.26 6.96 -25.05
C ASP A 233 -1.32 5.93 -26.20
N GLN A 234 -1.52 4.67 -25.86
CA GLN A 234 -1.58 3.51 -26.78
C GLN A 234 -0.28 3.21 -27.56
N LEU A 235 0.84 3.76 -27.14
CA LEU A 235 2.11 3.59 -27.85
C LEU A 235 3.08 2.64 -27.14
N SER A 236 2.79 2.20 -25.90
CA SER A 236 3.71 1.46 -25.01
C SER A 236 5.11 2.08 -24.96
N ARG A 237 5.18 3.39 -25.03
CA ARG A 237 6.40 4.16 -25.27
C ARG A 237 6.67 5.12 -24.12
N TRP A 238 7.94 5.30 -23.80
CA TRP A 238 8.37 6.33 -22.86
C TRP A 238 8.34 7.72 -23.51
N MET A 239 7.86 8.71 -22.81
CA MET A 239 8.04 10.10 -23.27
C MET A 239 9.52 10.48 -23.19
N ILE A 240 10.19 10.16 -22.08
CA ILE A 240 11.63 10.33 -21.90
C ILE A 240 12.22 8.99 -21.48
N HIS A 241 13.26 8.54 -22.18
CA HIS A 241 13.95 7.28 -21.92
C HIS A 241 15.46 7.49 -21.77
N GLY A 242 16.01 7.12 -20.62
CA GLY A 242 17.44 7.12 -20.38
C GLY A 242 18.00 5.70 -20.53
N GLU A 243 18.74 5.44 -21.62
CA GLU A 243 19.50 4.21 -21.80
C GLU A 243 20.97 4.44 -21.45
N TYR A 244 21.39 4.14 -20.22
CA TYR A 244 22.71 4.49 -19.66
C TYR A 244 23.06 5.97 -19.71
N GLY A 245 22.07 6.85 -19.82
CA GLY A 245 22.22 8.30 -19.77
C GLY A 245 21.61 8.89 -18.50
N SER A 246 22.12 10.02 -18.07
CA SER A 246 21.56 10.79 -16.97
C SER A 246 20.40 11.65 -17.45
N VAL A 247 19.31 11.68 -16.68
CA VAL A 247 18.11 12.45 -16.99
C VAL A 247 17.74 13.32 -15.79
N THR A 248 17.47 14.60 -16.09
CA THR A 248 16.89 15.54 -15.11
C THR A 248 15.60 16.11 -15.66
N VAL A 249 14.53 16.07 -14.88
CA VAL A 249 13.21 16.61 -15.20
C VAL A 249 12.80 17.56 -14.07
N ASP A 250 12.52 18.82 -14.41
CA ASP A 250 12.13 19.82 -13.42
C ASP A 250 11.00 20.72 -13.97
N GLN A 251 9.96 20.91 -13.16
CA GLN A 251 8.80 21.73 -13.51
C GLN A 251 8.12 21.32 -14.84
N CYS A 252 8.12 20.03 -15.14
CA CYS A 252 7.51 19.48 -16.35
C CYS A 252 6.11 18.93 -16.09
N LYS A 253 5.33 18.77 -17.17
CA LYS A 253 4.00 18.17 -17.13
C LYS A 253 3.90 17.04 -18.12
N PHE A 254 3.40 15.89 -17.66
CA PHE A 254 3.12 14.70 -18.47
C PHE A 254 1.63 14.42 -18.39
N GLN A 255 0.97 14.25 -19.52
CA GLN A 255 -0.47 14.02 -19.56
C GLN A 255 -0.86 13.08 -20.69
N ASN A 256 -1.77 12.13 -20.39
CA ASN A 256 -2.27 11.16 -21.36
C ASN A 256 -1.14 10.40 -22.07
N CYS A 257 -0.31 9.72 -21.30
CA CYS A 257 0.83 8.97 -21.81
C CYS A 257 0.80 7.54 -21.24
N ASP A 258 1.29 6.57 -22.01
CA ASP A 258 1.46 5.22 -21.47
C ASP A 258 2.56 5.19 -20.41
N ASN A 259 3.71 5.80 -20.69
CA ASN A 259 4.83 5.88 -19.77
C ASN A 259 5.42 7.30 -19.74
N GLY A 260 5.77 7.77 -18.54
CA GLY A 260 6.34 9.10 -18.37
C GLY A 260 7.85 9.14 -18.62
N VAL A 261 8.63 9.06 -17.54
CA VAL A 261 10.11 9.14 -17.58
C VAL A 261 10.70 7.83 -17.08
N GLY A 262 11.51 7.18 -17.89
CA GLY A 262 12.18 5.94 -17.53
C GLY A 262 13.69 5.99 -17.73
N VAL A 263 14.44 5.38 -16.81
CA VAL A 263 15.85 5.03 -16.99
C VAL A 263 15.96 3.51 -16.96
N VAL A 264 16.34 2.94 -18.10
CA VAL A 264 16.40 1.49 -18.29
C VAL A 264 17.79 1.11 -18.79
N THR A 265 18.38 0.07 -18.22
CA THR A 265 19.65 -0.48 -18.68
C THR A 265 19.45 -1.95 -19.09
N GLU A 266 19.90 -2.32 -20.29
CA GLU A 266 19.78 -3.70 -20.76
C GLU A 266 20.88 -4.63 -20.23
N ALA A 267 20.55 -5.92 -20.09
CA ALA A 267 21.46 -6.95 -19.61
C ALA A 267 22.64 -7.22 -20.56
N SER A 268 22.47 -7.00 -21.86
CA SER A 268 23.38 -7.44 -22.93
C SER A 268 24.51 -6.47 -23.26
N SER A 269 24.49 -5.22 -22.76
CA SER A 269 25.51 -4.25 -23.16
C SER A 269 26.87 -4.49 -22.48
N ALA A 270 27.93 -4.48 -23.28
CA ALA A 270 29.31 -4.56 -22.82
C ALA A 270 29.82 -3.26 -22.17
N PHE A 271 28.93 -2.38 -21.77
CA PHE A 271 29.25 -1.07 -21.22
C PHE A 271 29.74 -1.17 -19.78
N THR A 272 30.88 -0.52 -19.48
CA THR A 272 31.36 -0.37 -18.10
C THR A 272 30.43 0.60 -17.39
N PRO A 273 29.86 0.20 -16.25
CA PRO A 273 28.86 1.03 -15.58
C PRO A 273 29.47 2.33 -15.03
N THR A 274 28.98 3.43 -15.54
CA THR A 274 29.13 4.73 -14.90
C THR A 274 27.95 4.99 -13.97
N GLU A 275 28.13 5.86 -12.98
CA GLU A 275 27.02 6.30 -12.15
C GLU A 275 26.02 7.11 -13.00
N ILE A 276 24.74 6.68 -13.01
CA ILE A 276 23.64 7.36 -13.67
C ILE A 276 22.94 8.24 -12.64
N SER A 277 22.85 9.55 -12.94
CA SER A 277 22.02 10.48 -12.17
C SER A 277 20.63 10.54 -12.77
N PHE A 278 19.63 10.23 -11.98
CA PHE A 278 18.23 10.31 -12.37
C PHE A 278 17.49 11.24 -11.40
N ARG A 279 17.07 12.41 -11.90
CA ARG A 279 16.39 13.39 -11.07
C ARG A 279 15.07 13.80 -11.69
N VAL A 280 13.98 13.71 -10.91
CA VAL A 280 12.64 14.16 -11.30
C VAL A 280 12.06 14.98 -10.16
N GLN A 281 11.77 16.25 -10.41
CA GLN A 281 11.31 17.14 -9.37
C GLN A 281 10.28 18.16 -9.84
N ASN A 282 9.42 18.62 -8.91
CA ASN A 282 8.46 19.70 -9.12
C ASN A 282 7.54 19.51 -10.34
N SER A 283 7.30 18.27 -10.74
CA SER A 283 6.63 17.92 -11.99
C SER A 283 5.27 17.28 -11.73
N VAL A 284 4.40 17.31 -12.73
CA VAL A 284 3.05 16.76 -12.67
C VAL A 284 2.91 15.65 -13.70
N PHE A 285 2.41 14.52 -13.26
CA PHE A 285 2.09 13.35 -14.09
C PHE A 285 0.61 13.04 -13.95
N ASP A 286 -0.13 13.08 -15.05
CA ASP A 286 -1.58 12.86 -15.05
C ASP A 286 -1.99 11.91 -16.15
N GLY A 287 -2.69 10.81 -15.79
CA GLY A 287 -3.17 9.83 -16.74
C GLY A 287 -2.07 8.94 -17.34
N ILE A 288 -1.12 8.45 -16.53
CA ILE A 288 -0.05 7.54 -17.00
C ILE A 288 -0.51 6.09 -16.84
N ALA A 289 -0.63 5.39 -17.98
CA ALA A 289 -1.45 4.18 -18.06
C ALA A 289 -0.68 2.84 -17.99
N ASP A 290 0.64 2.80 -18.21
CA ASP A 290 1.38 1.53 -18.33
C ASP A 290 2.41 1.32 -17.19
N ILE A 291 3.69 1.16 -17.48
CA ILE A 291 4.73 0.73 -16.52
C ILE A 291 4.92 1.71 -15.37
N GLY A 292 4.82 3.01 -15.62
CA GLY A 292 4.90 4.01 -14.57
C GLY A 292 5.14 5.44 -15.04
N ALA A 293 4.80 6.38 -14.16
CA ALA A 293 5.04 7.79 -14.42
C ALA A 293 6.54 8.12 -14.31
N VAL A 294 7.21 7.61 -13.27
CA VAL A 294 8.66 7.68 -13.08
C VAL A 294 9.16 6.27 -12.81
N HIS A 295 10.11 5.78 -13.59
CA HIS A 295 10.56 4.39 -13.47
C HIS A 295 12.06 4.24 -13.70
N PHE A 296 12.70 3.33 -12.98
CA PHE A 296 14.05 2.88 -13.29
C PHE A 296 14.15 1.36 -13.23
N SER A 297 14.69 0.79 -14.30
CA SER A 297 14.91 -0.66 -14.42
C SER A 297 16.38 -0.93 -14.71
N ILE A 298 17.05 -1.56 -13.75
CA ILE A 298 18.51 -1.60 -13.73
C ILE A 298 19.03 -3.02 -13.79
N HIS A 299 19.80 -3.29 -14.84
CA HIS A 299 20.52 -4.53 -15.01
C HIS A 299 22.02 -4.39 -14.69
N ARG A 300 22.68 -3.34 -15.14
CA ARG A 300 24.16 -3.20 -15.06
C ARG A 300 24.66 -1.77 -14.83
N ALA A 301 24.06 -1.00 -13.94
CA ALA A 301 24.53 0.35 -13.65
C ALA A 301 24.40 0.68 -12.17
N ASN A 302 25.14 1.69 -11.73
CA ASN A 302 24.89 2.37 -10.48
C ASN A 302 23.89 3.48 -10.76
N ILE A 303 22.81 3.56 -9.98
CA ILE A 303 21.88 4.68 -10.10
C ILE A 303 21.77 5.43 -8.79
N ARG A 304 21.81 6.74 -8.91
CA ARG A 304 21.36 7.68 -7.90
C ARG A 304 20.10 8.35 -8.40
N ALA A 305 18.95 7.92 -7.86
CA ALA A 305 17.66 8.50 -8.17
C ALA A 305 17.24 9.51 -7.09
N GLU A 306 16.81 10.69 -7.50
CA GLU A 306 16.24 11.75 -6.65
C GLU A 306 14.88 12.16 -7.23
N ILE A 307 13.79 11.81 -6.54
CA ILE A 307 12.42 12.05 -7.01
C ILE A 307 11.69 12.87 -5.95
N GLN A 308 11.44 14.15 -6.22
CA GLN A 308 11.03 15.08 -5.18
C GLN A 308 9.93 16.04 -5.62
N ASN A 309 8.97 16.29 -4.71
CA ASN A 309 7.92 17.30 -4.85
C ASN A 309 7.10 17.19 -6.15
N ASN A 310 6.87 15.96 -6.62
CA ASN A 310 6.04 15.72 -7.79
C ASN A 310 4.59 15.43 -7.40
N VAL A 311 3.69 15.62 -8.35
CA VAL A 311 2.28 15.27 -8.22
C VAL A 311 1.93 14.22 -9.26
N PHE A 312 1.47 13.08 -8.79
CA PHE A 312 1.01 11.96 -9.60
C PHE A 312 -0.51 11.86 -9.49
N LYS A 313 -1.21 11.89 -10.62
CA LYS A 313 -2.68 11.80 -10.68
C LYS A 313 -3.08 10.73 -11.68
N ASN A 314 -4.08 9.93 -11.33
CA ASN A 314 -4.66 8.95 -12.23
C ASN A 314 -3.59 8.04 -12.89
N CYS A 315 -2.50 7.77 -12.20
CA CYS A 315 -1.42 6.94 -12.71
C CYS A 315 -1.60 5.48 -12.26
N ARG A 316 -1.22 4.55 -13.14
CA ARG A 316 -1.15 3.16 -12.75
C ARG A 316 -0.08 2.93 -11.67
N ILE A 317 1.15 3.36 -11.93
CA ILE A 317 2.23 3.37 -10.94
C ILE A 317 2.82 4.78 -10.94
N GLY A 318 2.91 5.41 -9.77
CA GLY A 318 3.55 6.71 -9.65
C GLY A 318 5.07 6.59 -9.81
N ILE A 319 5.72 5.84 -8.92
CA ILE A 319 7.17 5.63 -8.93
C ILE A 319 7.47 4.14 -8.90
N GLY A 320 8.27 3.66 -9.84
CA GLY A 320 8.69 2.26 -9.93
C GLY A 320 10.20 2.11 -10.00
N GLY A 321 10.74 1.10 -9.31
CA GLY A 321 12.14 0.73 -9.40
C GLY A 321 12.31 -0.79 -9.40
N ILE A 322 13.00 -1.30 -10.41
CA ILE A 322 13.24 -2.74 -10.58
C ILE A 322 14.73 -3.00 -10.77
N ARG A 323 15.24 -4.04 -10.14
CA ARG A 323 16.54 -4.61 -10.42
C ARG A 323 16.40 -6.07 -10.83
N SER A 324 16.92 -6.41 -12.00
CA SER A 324 16.87 -7.78 -12.52
C SER A 324 17.89 -8.70 -11.85
N ASP A 325 17.55 -9.98 -11.70
CA ASP A 325 18.41 -11.06 -11.21
C ASP A 325 19.50 -11.51 -12.18
N GLU A 326 19.33 -11.21 -13.47
CA GLU A 326 20.15 -11.82 -14.53
C GLU A 326 21.57 -11.26 -14.67
N ALA A 327 21.93 -10.24 -13.91
CA ALA A 327 23.21 -9.60 -14.06
C ALA A 327 24.19 -9.97 -12.93
N PRO A 328 25.42 -10.38 -13.24
CA PRO A 328 26.47 -10.59 -12.24
C PRO A 328 26.96 -9.28 -11.59
N TYR A 329 26.38 -8.15 -11.98
CA TYR A 329 26.78 -6.84 -11.50
C TYR A 329 25.97 -6.42 -10.28
N THR A 330 26.70 -6.10 -9.20
CA THR A 330 26.14 -5.79 -7.89
C THR A 330 26.31 -4.32 -7.48
N GLY A 331 26.40 -3.40 -8.43
CA GLY A 331 26.52 -1.99 -8.13
C GLY A 331 25.31 -1.45 -7.33
N PRO A 332 25.52 -0.51 -6.39
CA PRO A 332 24.45 0.00 -5.54
C PRO A 332 23.43 0.80 -6.33
N ILE A 333 22.15 0.59 -6.00
CA ILE A 333 21.04 1.45 -6.38
C ILE A 333 20.64 2.23 -5.13
N SER A 334 20.62 3.56 -5.24
CA SER A 334 20.17 4.46 -4.19
C SER A 334 19.06 5.36 -4.71
N ALA A 335 17.87 5.29 -4.10
CA ALA A 335 16.75 6.16 -4.42
C ALA A 335 16.37 7.01 -3.20
N ARG A 336 16.29 8.32 -3.39
CA ARG A 336 15.74 9.28 -2.45
C ARG A 336 14.44 9.85 -3.01
N ILE A 337 13.36 9.62 -2.29
CA ILE A 337 12.01 10.00 -2.69
C ILE A 337 11.44 10.88 -1.59
N GLN A 338 10.97 12.08 -1.95
CA GLN A 338 10.59 13.04 -0.92
C GLN A 338 9.50 14.01 -1.37
N GLY A 339 8.46 14.15 -0.54
CA GLY A 339 7.45 15.19 -0.67
C GLY A 339 6.53 15.04 -1.87
N ASN A 340 6.42 13.85 -2.45
CA ASN A 340 5.53 13.61 -3.57
C ASN A 340 4.09 13.40 -3.09
N THR A 341 3.14 13.66 -3.98
CA THR A 341 1.71 13.46 -3.73
C THR A 341 1.13 12.54 -4.80
N PHE A 342 0.41 11.52 -4.38
CA PHE A 342 -0.26 10.57 -5.25
C PHE A 342 -1.76 10.69 -5.04
N GLN A 343 -2.50 10.97 -6.09
CA GLN A 343 -3.94 11.14 -6.09
C GLN A 343 -4.56 10.16 -7.09
N ASN A 344 -5.45 9.30 -6.61
CA ASN A 344 -6.13 8.34 -7.46
C ASN A 344 -5.15 7.47 -8.28
N CYS A 345 -3.99 7.14 -7.70
CA CYS A 345 -3.03 6.22 -8.29
C CYS A 345 -3.32 4.79 -7.84
N TYR A 346 -3.10 3.83 -8.75
CA TYR A 346 -3.28 2.42 -8.41
C TYR A 346 -2.17 1.93 -7.48
N ILE A 347 -0.92 2.26 -7.79
CA ILE A 347 0.23 2.07 -6.90
C ILE A 347 0.95 3.40 -6.75
N GLY A 348 1.25 3.81 -5.51
CA GLY A 348 2.08 4.98 -5.27
C GLY A 348 3.52 4.68 -5.63
N GLU A 349 4.12 3.74 -4.92
CA GLU A 349 5.55 3.40 -5.02
C GLU A 349 5.75 1.90 -5.03
N SER A 350 6.58 1.39 -5.94
CA SER A 350 6.87 -0.04 -6.06
C SER A 350 8.34 -0.31 -6.34
N PHE A 351 9.00 -1.03 -5.43
CA PHE A 351 10.41 -1.38 -5.55
C PHE A 351 10.62 -2.87 -5.42
N SER A 352 11.37 -3.44 -6.35
CA SER A 352 11.65 -4.87 -6.35
C SER A 352 13.06 -5.18 -6.87
N GLN A 353 13.64 -6.23 -6.32
CA GLN A 353 14.81 -6.87 -6.92
C GLN A 353 14.72 -8.39 -6.73
N GLY A 354 15.49 -9.11 -7.50
CA GLY A 354 15.53 -10.55 -7.40
C GLY A 354 16.13 -11.05 -6.09
N THR A 355 15.69 -12.23 -5.67
CA THR A 355 16.02 -12.81 -4.35
C THR A 355 17.44 -13.37 -4.26
N SER A 356 18.16 -13.49 -5.38
CA SER A 356 19.57 -13.88 -5.45
C SER A 356 20.53 -12.77 -4.98
N VAL A 357 20.06 -11.52 -4.93
CA VAL A 357 20.82 -10.34 -4.53
C VAL A 357 20.46 -9.93 -3.11
N ALA A 358 21.43 -9.45 -2.32
CA ALA A 358 21.16 -8.95 -0.98
C ALA A 358 20.25 -7.70 -1.02
N ALA A 359 19.28 -7.62 -0.10
CA ALA A 359 18.33 -6.48 -0.06
C ALA A 359 19.04 -5.13 0.04
N SER A 360 20.17 -5.05 0.75
CA SER A 360 20.98 -3.84 0.92
C SER A 360 21.63 -3.30 -0.37
N ALA A 361 21.63 -4.08 -1.45
CA ALA A 361 22.14 -3.63 -2.74
C ALA A 361 21.21 -2.65 -3.45
N PHE A 362 19.95 -2.60 -3.03
CA PHE A 362 18.97 -1.62 -3.48
C PHE A 362 18.37 -0.91 -2.26
N GLN A 363 18.76 0.34 -2.07
CA GLN A 363 18.32 1.17 -0.95
C GLN A 363 17.35 2.25 -1.39
N VAL A 364 16.21 2.35 -0.70
CA VAL A 364 15.18 3.34 -0.96
C VAL A 364 14.89 4.13 0.31
N ASN A 365 15.03 5.45 0.25
CA ASN A 365 14.69 6.35 1.34
C ASN A 365 13.50 7.22 0.93
N VAL A 366 12.36 6.97 1.56
CA VAL A 366 11.09 7.65 1.31
C VAL A 366 10.77 8.57 2.47
N SER A 367 10.37 9.80 2.18
CA SER A 367 9.99 10.74 3.24
C SER A 367 8.93 11.74 2.82
N ASN A 368 8.00 12.03 3.75
CA ASN A 368 6.94 13.02 3.59
C ASN A 368 6.04 12.81 2.36
N GLU A 369 5.82 11.57 1.95
CA GLU A 369 4.91 11.21 0.88
C GLU A 369 3.46 11.26 1.33
N ARG A 370 2.56 11.59 0.39
CA ARG A 370 1.12 11.59 0.60
C ARG A 370 0.44 10.78 -0.49
N TYR A 371 -0.07 9.62 -0.13
CA TYR A 371 -0.81 8.76 -1.03
C TYR A 371 -2.28 8.73 -0.66
N HIS A 372 -3.13 9.05 -1.63
CA HIS A 372 -4.56 8.87 -1.59
C HIS A 372 -4.95 7.91 -2.71
N GLY A 373 -5.27 6.67 -2.34
CA GLY A 373 -5.41 5.57 -3.27
C GLY A 373 -6.75 5.52 -4.00
N TRP A 374 -6.86 4.55 -4.89
CA TRP A 374 -8.07 4.21 -5.61
C TRP A 374 -8.91 3.23 -4.79
N GLN A 375 -10.08 3.64 -4.36
CA GLN A 375 -11.06 2.83 -3.64
C GLN A 375 -12.32 2.64 -4.49
N SER A 376 -12.26 1.87 -5.55
CA SER A 376 -13.44 1.55 -6.32
C SER A 376 -13.51 0.05 -6.61
N THR A 377 -14.71 -0.50 -6.56
CA THR A 377 -15.00 -1.85 -7.04
C THR A 377 -14.91 -1.95 -8.58
N SER A 378 -14.93 -0.80 -9.28
CA SER A 378 -14.67 -0.73 -10.70
C SER A 378 -13.17 -0.80 -11.01
N GLN A 379 -12.80 -1.26 -12.19
CA GLN A 379 -11.41 -1.22 -12.63
C GLN A 379 -10.89 0.22 -12.69
N HIS A 380 -9.64 0.42 -12.30
CA HIS A 380 -9.00 1.72 -12.48
C HIS A 380 -8.93 2.02 -13.99
N PRO A 381 -9.28 3.21 -14.46
CA PRO A 381 -9.38 3.52 -15.89
C PRO A 381 -8.08 3.26 -16.68
N ASN A 382 -6.94 3.34 -16.01
CA ASN A 382 -5.62 3.15 -16.62
C ASN A 382 -4.98 1.80 -16.28
N VAL A 383 -5.72 0.83 -15.73
CA VAL A 383 -5.21 -0.50 -15.40
C VAL A 383 -5.99 -1.54 -16.20
N GLY A 384 -5.40 -2.01 -17.29
CA GLY A 384 -5.91 -3.17 -18.01
C GLY A 384 -5.66 -4.48 -17.25
N ASP A 385 -6.28 -5.58 -17.70
CA ASP A 385 -6.27 -6.91 -17.06
C ASP A 385 -4.89 -7.58 -16.90
N LEU A 386 -3.81 -6.95 -17.35
CA LEU A 386 -2.51 -7.58 -17.53
C LEU A 386 -1.60 -7.63 -16.29
N TYR A 387 -1.96 -6.97 -15.18
CA TYR A 387 -1.14 -6.99 -13.97
C TYR A 387 -1.91 -7.45 -12.75
N SER A 388 -1.87 -8.72 -12.55
CA SER A 388 -2.63 -9.50 -11.59
C SER A 388 -1.93 -9.68 -10.23
N GLY A 389 -1.16 -8.73 -9.75
CA GLY A 389 -0.39 -8.98 -8.52
C GLY A 389 -0.43 -7.93 -7.43
N TRP A 390 -0.73 -6.68 -7.75
CA TRP A 390 -0.64 -5.58 -6.82
C TRP A 390 -1.84 -4.65 -6.93
N PHE A 391 -2.46 -4.32 -5.81
CA PHE A 391 -3.67 -3.51 -5.79
C PHE A 391 -3.48 -2.26 -4.96
N SER A 392 -3.93 -1.13 -5.49
CA SER A 392 -4.08 0.17 -4.80
C SER A 392 -3.28 0.26 -3.49
N THR A 393 -1.97 0.16 -3.61
CA THR A 393 -1.05 0.11 -2.48
C THR A 393 -0.19 1.37 -2.45
N GLY A 394 -0.06 1.98 -1.28
CA GLY A 394 0.77 3.15 -1.12
C GLY A 394 2.24 2.85 -1.40
N PHE A 395 2.81 1.88 -0.68
CA PHE A 395 4.22 1.49 -0.80
C PHE A 395 4.39 -0.03 -0.89
N CYS A 396 5.09 -0.49 -1.93
CA CYS A 396 5.41 -1.90 -2.15
C CYS A 396 6.92 -2.15 -2.09
N ASN A 397 7.33 -3.16 -1.33
CA ASN A 397 8.72 -3.59 -1.21
C ASN A 397 8.86 -5.10 -1.41
N SER A 398 9.67 -5.51 -2.37
CA SER A 398 10.05 -6.92 -2.58
C SER A 398 11.57 -7.06 -2.65
N ASN A 399 12.18 -7.59 -1.59
CA ASN A 399 13.64 -7.82 -1.47
C ASN A 399 14.50 -6.55 -1.60
N VAL A 400 14.03 -5.40 -1.11
CA VAL A 400 14.72 -4.10 -1.11
C VAL A 400 14.88 -3.63 0.34
N GLU A 401 15.93 -2.88 0.64
CA GLU A 401 16.07 -2.19 1.92
C GLU A 401 15.47 -0.80 1.84
N ALA A 402 14.36 -0.57 2.55
CA ALA A 402 13.60 0.66 2.49
C ALA A 402 13.49 1.34 3.85
N SER A 403 13.49 2.67 3.83
CA SER A 403 13.17 3.54 4.98
C SER A 403 12.01 4.45 4.60
N VAL A 404 10.95 4.46 5.40
CA VAL A 404 9.71 5.24 5.18
C VAL A 404 9.50 6.16 6.38
N ASN A 405 9.56 7.48 6.16
CA ASN A 405 9.55 8.47 7.23
C ASN A 405 8.53 9.56 7.00
N GLY A 406 7.63 9.81 7.97
CA GLY A 406 6.69 10.91 7.93
C GLY A 406 5.68 10.86 6.77
N CYS A 407 5.37 9.67 6.30
CA CYS A 407 4.47 9.44 5.16
C CYS A 407 3.03 9.24 5.61
N SER A 408 2.09 9.45 4.69
CA SER A 408 0.67 9.13 4.86
C SER A 408 0.18 8.33 3.67
N TYR A 409 -0.27 7.10 3.92
CA TYR A 409 -0.83 6.20 2.90
C TYR A 409 -2.28 5.88 3.26
N GLU A 410 -3.21 6.45 2.52
CA GLU A 410 -4.61 6.44 2.88
C GLU A 410 -5.52 6.06 1.70
N ASN A 411 -6.69 5.52 2.05
CA ASN A 411 -7.77 5.24 1.09
C ASN A 411 -7.36 4.35 -0.07
N GLY A 412 -6.35 3.51 0.09
CA GLY A 412 -5.98 2.45 -0.83
C GLY A 412 -6.53 1.08 -0.41
N VAL A 413 -6.01 0.03 -1.01
CA VAL A 413 -6.26 -1.36 -0.59
C VAL A 413 -5.31 -1.72 0.55
N HIS A 414 -4.03 -1.41 0.39
CA HIS A 414 -3.02 -1.55 1.44
C HIS A 414 -2.25 -0.23 1.61
N GLY A 415 -1.84 0.09 2.82
CA GLY A 415 -0.88 1.17 3.06
C GLY A 415 0.52 0.74 2.65
N ILE A 416 1.04 -0.32 3.26
CA ILE A 416 2.37 -0.89 3.00
C ILE A 416 2.25 -2.39 2.71
N ALA A 417 2.93 -2.85 1.65
CA ALA A 417 3.13 -4.26 1.37
C ALA A 417 4.63 -4.60 1.32
N THR A 418 5.06 -5.60 2.09
CA THR A 418 6.44 -6.09 2.07
C THR A 418 6.44 -7.58 1.78
N MET A 419 7.33 -8.01 0.89
CA MET A 419 7.40 -9.40 0.44
C MET A 419 8.82 -9.92 0.34
N SER A 420 8.94 -11.24 0.19
CA SER A 420 10.20 -11.95 -0.01
C SER A 420 11.21 -11.69 1.12
N LYS A 421 12.36 -11.10 0.83
CA LYS A 421 13.39 -10.71 1.80
C LYS A 421 13.44 -9.18 2.01
N GLY A 422 12.41 -8.45 1.61
CA GLY A 422 12.32 -7.01 1.78
C GLY A 422 12.48 -6.60 3.25
N ARG A 423 13.18 -5.50 3.49
CA ARG A 423 13.30 -4.90 4.81
C ARG A 423 12.80 -3.46 4.77
N THR A 424 11.75 -3.17 5.54
CA THR A 424 11.14 -1.84 5.59
C THR A 424 11.23 -1.29 7.01
N VAL A 425 11.88 -0.14 7.18
CA VAL A 425 11.92 0.59 8.46
C VAL A 425 10.96 1.76 8.37
N VAL A 426 10.02 1.84 9.29
CA VAL A 426 8.94 2.83 9.27
C VAL A 426 9.02 3.74 10.50
N ASN A 427 8.99 5.05 10.25
CA ASN A 427 9.02 6.07 11.29
C ASN A 427 7.92 7.10 11.05
N ASN A 428 7.21 7.48 12.09
CA ASN A 428 6.24 8.58 12.10
C ASN A 428 5.31 8.59 10.87
N THR A 429 4.79 7.41 10.50
CA THR A 429 3.99 7.20 9.29
C THR A 429 2.55 6.86 9.67
N THR A 430 1.61 7.32 8.87
CA THR A 430 0.18 7.05 9.02
C THR A 430 -0.31 6.12 7.91
N LEU A 431 -0.97 5.02 8.30
CA LEU A 431 -1.70 4.13 7.40
C LEU A 431 -3.17 4.14 7.81
N ALA A 432 -4.02 4.78 7.01
CA ALA A 432 -5.39 5.01 7.43
C ALA A 432 -6.42 4.71 6.34
N ARG A 433 -7.58 4.20 6.75
CA ARG A 433 -8.76 4.02 5.88
C ARG A 433 -8.49 3.19 4.62
N ASN A 434 -7.47 2.32 4.64
CA ASN A 434 -7.25 1.38 3.55
C ASN A 434 -8.22 0.20 3.67
N ASN A 435 -8.68 -0.36 2.56
CA ASN A 435 -9.69 -1.41 2.54
C ASN A 435 -9.28 -2.60 1.68
N ALA A 436 -8.64 -3.59 2.29
CA ALA A 436 -8.18 -4.79 1.60
C ALA A 436 -9.32 -5.67 1.05
N ARG A 437 -10.56 -5.47 1.46
CA ARG A 437 -11.75 -6.18 0.96
C ARG A 437 -12.12 -5.75 -0.46
N GLU A 438 -11.73 -4.54 -0.85
CA GLU A 438 -11.97 -3.99 -2.19
C GLU A 438 -11.03 -4.55 -3.26
N ALA A 439 -10.07 -5.39 -2.90
CA ALA A 439 -9.15 -6.00 -3.86
C ALA A 439 -9.89 -6.89 -4.87
N ASN A 440 -9.73 -6.62 -6.16
CA ASN A 440 -10.46 -7.31 -7.23
C ASN A 440 -9.96 -8.72 -7.59
N THR A 441 -8.78 -9.13 -7.13
CA THR A 441 -8.21 -10.44 -7.49
C THR A 441 -7.72 -11.25 -6.30
N GLU A 442 -7.80 -12.57 -6.41
CA GLU A 442 -7.29 -13.52 -5.43
C GLU A 442 -5.80 -13.84 -5.58
N GLN A 443 -5.13 -13.21 -6.54
CA GLN A 443 -3.73 -13.50 -6.82
C GLN A 443 -2.84 -13.05 -5.65
N CYS A 444 -1.87 -13.86 -5.31
CA CYS A 444 -0.95 -13.70 -4.20
C CYS A 444 -1.55 -13.80 -2.78
N GLY A 445 -2.83 -14.13 -2.63
CA GLY A 445 -3.50 -14.24 -1.32
C GLY A 445 -3.69 -12.91 -0.60
N GLN A 446 -3.72 -11.81 -1.34
CA GLN A 446 -3.84 -10.45 -0.80
C GLN A 446 -5.29 -10.05 -0.54
N LYS A 447 -6.23 -10.55 -1.36
CA LYS A 447 -7.65 -10.19 -1.23
C LYS A 447 -8.16 -10.41 0.19
N GLY A 448 -8.71 -9.37 0.76
CA GLY A 448 -9.24 -9.40 2.11
C GLY A 448 -8.21 -9.41 3.24
N ASN A 449 -6.91 -9.31 2.95
CA ASN A 449 -5.86 -9.46 3.95
C ASN A 449 -5.03 -8.19 4.13
N GLY A 450 -4.96 -7.66 5.37
CA GLY A 450 -4.06 -6.58 5.74
C GLY A 450 -4.42 -5.20 5.18
N GLY A 451 -5.35 -4.49 5.80
CA GLY A 451 -5.72 -3.16 5.33
C GLY A 451 -4.58 -2.14 5.47
N GLY A 452 -3.96 -2.03 6.64
CA GLY A 452 -2.79 -1.17 6.84
C GLY A 452 -1.52 -1.78 6.24
N ILE A 453 -1.16 -2.97 6.70
CA ILE A 453 0.07 -3.69 6.30
C ILE A 453 -0.27 -5.10 5.80
N PHE A 454 0.30 -5.45 4.66
CA PHE A 454 0.39 -6.82 4.16
C PHE A 454 1.85 -7.28 4.18
N LEU A 455 2.17 -8.32 4.96
CA LEU A 455 3.53 -8.87 5.06
C LEU A 455 3.54 -10.35 4.66
N ASN A 456 4.28 -10.69 3.61
CA ASN A 456 4.47 -12.04 3.11
C ASN A 456 5.96 -12.34 2.88
N GLY A 457 6.68 -12.54 3.97
CA GLY A 457 8.13 -12.66 3.99
C GLY A 457 8.83 -11.31 4.23
N GLY A 458 10.11 -11.37 4.59
CA GLY A 458 10.91 -10.20 4.92
C GLY A 458 10.66 -9.65 6.34
N THR A 459 10.99 -8.39 6.52
CA THR A 459 10.95 -7.76 7.84
C THR A 459 10.42 -6.33 7.77
N ILE A 460 9.47 -6.01 8.66
CA ILE A 460 9.07 -4.63 8.92
C ILE A 460 9.52 -4.24 10.33
N ILE A 461 10.16 -3.09 10.46
CA ILE A 461 10.49 -2.45 11.73
C ILE A 461 9.64 -1.19 11.82
N TRP A 462 8.61 -1.24 12.65
CA TRP A 462 7.74 -0.11 12.93
C TRP A 462 8.24 0.61 14.18
N ASN A 463 8.96 1.70 13.99
CA ASN A 463 9.51 2.47 15.12
C ASN A 463 8.46 3.40 15.74
N SER A 464 7.61 4.03 14.91
CA SER A 464 6.55 4.92 15.40
C SER A 464 5.54 5.26 14.28
N GLY A 465 4.35 5.68 14.67
CA GLY A 465 3.30 6.12 13.76
C GLY A 465 1.92 5.57 14.12
N THR A 466 1.00 5.65 13.17
CA THR A 466 -0.40 5.29 13.39
C THR A 466 -0.91 4.36 12.30
N ILE A 467 -1.59 3.29 12.69
CA ILE A 467 -2.36 2.43 11.78
C ILE A 467 -3.81 2.44 12.27
N CYS A 468 -4.70 3.12 11.54
CA CYS A 468 -6.05 3.32 12.04
C CYS A 468 -7.13 3.20 10.95
N GLU A 469 -8.33 2.79 11.37
CA GLU A 469 -9.54 2.78 10.55
C GLU A 469 -9.41 1.93 9.26
N ASN A 470 -8.44 1.02 9.20
CA ASN A 470 -8.28 0.14 8.05
C ASN A 470 -9.24 -1.04 8.11
N GLN A 471 -9.62 -1.58 6.97
CA GLN A 471 -10.58 -2.67 6.83
C GLN A 471 -9.99 -3.85 6.08
N ALA A 472 -10.31 -5.07 6.54
CA ALA A 472 -9.91 -6.31 5.91
C ALA A 472 -10.89 -7.45 6.24
N ASP A 473 -10.72 -8.60 5.63
CA ASP A 473 -11.34 -9.84 6.13
C ASP A 473 -10.50 -10.44 7.25
N ARG A 474 -9.16 -10.29 7.16
CA ARG A 474 -8.19 -10.73 8.16
C ARG A 474 -7.09 -9.68 8.33
N GLY A 475 -6.76 -9.36 9.59
CA GLY A 475 -5.72 -8.37 9.90
C GLY A 475 -6.12 -6.96 9.46
N GLY A 476 -7.10 -6.36 10.14
CA GLY A 476 -7.56 -5.02 9.78
C GLY A 476 -6.42 -4.01 9.70
N ALA A 477 -5.55 -3.97 10.72
CA ALA A 477 -4.31 -3.19 10.67
C ALA A 477 -3.20 -3.96 9.96
N ILE A 478 -2.89 -5.20 10.38
CA ILE A 478 -1.71 -5.94 9.94
C ILE A 478 -2.10 -7.40 9.63
N TYR A 479 -1.78 -7.85 8.44
CA TYR A 479 -1.79 -9.25 8.07
C TYR A 479 -0.36 -9.74 7.89
N LEU A 480 0.04 -10.72 8.69
CA LEU A 480 1.35 -11.36 8.63
C LEU A 480 1.19 -12.80 8.17
N LYS A 481 1.45 -13.05 6.89
CA LYS A 481 1.43 -14.41 6.32
C LYS A 481 2.69 -15.17 6.70
N ASP A 482 3.83 -14.52 6.55
CA ASP A 482 5.17 -15.02 6.88
C ASP A 482 6.13 -13.83 7.06
N GLY A 483 7.30 -14.05 7.68
CA GLY A 483 8.28 -13.01 7.95
C GLY A 483 8.22 -12.48 9.39
N GLU A 484 8.75 -11.29 9.61
CA GLU A 484 8.85 -10.69 10.93
C GLU A 484 8.39 -9.24 10.95
N ILE A 485 7.62 -8.87 11.97
CA ILE A 485 7.33 -7.48 12.27
C ILE A 485 7.75 -7.12 13.70
N LEU A 486 8.53 -6.05 13.84
CA LEU A 486 8.96 -5.49 15.11
C LEU A 486 8.22 -4.16 15.33
N LEU A 487 7.36 -4.13 16.33
CA LEU A 487 6.58 -2.95 16.74
C LEU A 487 7.24 -2.35 17.99
N LYS A 488 7.91 -1.21 17.83
CA LYS A 488 8.61 -0.54 18.93
C LYS A 488 7.74 0.47 19.66
N ASP A 489 6.90 1.18 18.90
CA ASP A 489 5.94 2.15 19.42
C ASP A 489 4.85 2.40 18.36
N GLY A 490 3.78 3.08 18.73
CA GLY A 490 2.72 3.46 17.79
C GLY A 490 1.31 3.25 18.35
N SER A 491 0.35 3.74 17.56
CA SER A 491 -1.07 3.61 17.85
C SER A 491 -1.78 2.81 16.78
N PHE A 492 -2.41 1.71 17.15
CA PHE A 492 -3.08 0.76 16.27
C PHE A 492 -4.55 0.65 16.65
N TYR A 493 -5.41 1.52 16.09
CA TYR A 493 -6.78 1.64 16.59
C TYR A 493 -7.84 1.73 15.50
N GLY A 494 -9.07 1.36 15.86
CA GLY A 494 -10.23 1.49 14.99
C GLY A 494 -10.17 0.61 13.73
N ASN A 495 -9.21 -0.31 13.66
CA ASN A 495 -9.10 -1.21 12.52
C ASN A 495 -10.12 -2.34 12.62
N ARG A 496 -10.64 -2.75 11.49
CA ARG A 496 -11.71 -3.74 11.42
C ARG A 496 -11.34 -4.91 10.52
N ALA A 497 -11.36 -6.11 11.07
CA ALA A 497 -11.42 -7.32 10.27
C ALA A 497 -12.84 -7.91 10.30
N GLN A 498 -13.30 -8.48 9.19
CA GLN A 498 -14.59 -9.16 9.18
C GLN A 498 -14.52 -10.45 9.99
N ASN A 499 -13.46 -11.22 9.79
CA ASN A 499 -13.34 -12.55 10.36
C ASN A 499 -12.36 -12.56 11.55
N ARG A 500 -11.07 -12.28 11.35
CA ARG A 500 -10.03 -12.55 12.35
C ARG A 500 -8.99 -11.45 12.42
N GLY A 501 -8.55 -11.12 13.66
CA GLY A 501 -7.47 -10.19 13.90
C GLY A 501 -7.81 -8.77 13.49
N GLY A 502 -8.62 -8.06 14.27
CA GLY A 502 -8.97 -6.66 13.99
C GLY A 502 -7.74 -5.76 13.91
N GLY A 503 -6.83 -5.91 14.86
CA GLY A 503 -5.49 -5.35 14.81
C GLY A 503 -4.58 -6.22 13.95
N ILE A 504 -4.15 -7.37 14.45
CA ILE A 504 -3.21 -8.28 13.78
C ILE A 504 -3.85 -9.63 13.50
N TYR A 505 -3.66 -10.12 12.28
CA TYR A 505 -3.75 -11.54 11.97
C TYR A 505 -2.36 -12.08 11.66
N ASN A 506 -1.81 -12.88 12.57
CA ASN A 506 -0.52 -13.55 12.41
C ASN A 506 -0.74 -15.01 12.02
N GLN A 507 -0.46 -15.36 10.76
CA GLN A 507 -0.65 -16.72 10.26
C GLN A 507 0.54 -17.63 10.60
N ASN A 508 1.75 -17.29 10.12
CA ASN A 508 2.96 -18.09 10.34
C ASN A 508 4.19 -17.26 10.68
N GLY A 509 4.07 -15.94 10.79
CA GLY A 509 5.20 -15.08 11.03
C GLY A 509 5.51 -14.87 12.50
N THR A 510 6.44 -13.97 12.75
CA THR A 510 6.83 -13.53 14.09
C THR A 510 6.46 -12.07 14.31
N VAL A 511 5.61 -11.82 15.29
CA VAL A 511 5.32 -10.47 15.79
C VAL A 511 6.11 -10.24 17.05
N LYS A 512 6.94 -9.19 17.07
CA LYS A 512 7.66 -8.70 18.25
C LYS A 512 7.09 -7.35 18.64
N GLN A 513 6.30 -7.29 19.69
CA GLN A 513 5.76 -6.06 20.22
C GLN A 513 6.58 -5.62 21.45
N GLU A 514 7.40 -4.62 21.26
CA GLU A 514 8.19 -3.98 22.36
C GLU A 514 7.48 -2.78 22.95
N GLY A 515 6.55 -2.20 22.19
CA GLY A 515 5.71 -1.08 22.58
C GLY A 515 4.51 -0.92 21.65
N GLY A 516 3.85 0.24 21.75
CA GLY A 516 2.64 0.52 21.00
C GLY A 516 1.38 -0.09 21.60
N ASN A 517 0.24 0.46 21.22
CA ASN A 517 -1.07 0.12 21.78
C ASN A 517 -2.07 -0.31 20.69
N PHE A 518 -2.67 -1.47 20.86
CA PHE A 518 -3.83 -1.94 20.10
C PHE A 518 -5.10 -1.64 20.88
N SER A 519 -5.95 -0.74 20.35
CA SER A 519 -7.19 -0.31 21.02
C SER A 519 -8.35 -0.15 20.04
N ALA A 520 -9.57 -0.38 20.50
CA ALA A 520 -10.78 -0.18 19.70
C ALA A 520 -10.78 -0.87 18.33
N ASN A 521 -9.99 -1.92 18.14
CA ASN A 521 -10.04 -2.74 16.93
C ASN A 521 -11.17 -3.78 17.05
N THR A 522 -11.71 -4.22 15.93
CA THR A 522 -12.86 -5.14 15.90
C THR A 522 -12.66 -6.30 14.93
N ALA A 523 -13.06 -7.49 15.35
CA ALA A 523 -13.15 -8.69 14.54
C ALA A 523 -14.17 -9.65 15.13
N GLU A 524 -14.60 -10.67 14.39
CA GLU A 524 -15.37 -11.78 14.94
C GLU A 524 -14.55 -12.56 15.97
N ILE A 525 -13.25 -12.81 15.68
CA ILE A 525 -12.33 -13.55 16.55
C ILE A 525 -11.00 -12.79 16.64
N GLY A 526 -10.53 -12.53 17.89
CA GLY A 526 -9.28 -11.84 18.15
C GLY A 526 -9.36 -10.38 17.71
N SER A 527 -10.10 -9.57 18.42
CA SER A 527 -10.31 -8.15 18.09
C SER A 527 -8.99 -7.38 18.05
N GLY A 528 -8.07 -7.66 18.98
CA GLY A 528 -6.72 -7.12 18.93
C GLY A 528 -5.81 -7.96 18.04
N VAL A 529 -5.58 -9.21 18.41
CA VAL A 529 -4.62 -10.11 17.75
C VAL A 529 -5.22 -11.50 17.57
N TYR A 530 -5.14 -12.06 16.39
CA TYR A 530 -5.33 -13.48 16.13
C TYR A 530 -3.97 -14.13 15.93
N GLN A 531 -3.57 -15.03 16.83
CA GLN A 531 -2.20 -15.51 16.95
C GLN A 531 -2.05 -16.98 16.54
N ASP A 532 -1.64 -17.21 15.30
CA ASP A 532 -1.33 -18.57 14.80
C ASP A 532 0.17 -18.78 14.50
N GLY A 533 0.97 -17.72 14.43
CA GLY A 533 2.43 -17.75 14.35
C GLY A 533 3.13 -17.66 15.71
N ILE A 534 4.11 -16.77 15.83
CA ILE A 534 4.81 -16.44 17.08
C ILE A 534 4.46 -14.99 17.48
N TYR A 535 4.10 -14.79 18.73
CA TYR A 535 3.82 -13.47 19.28
C TYR A 535 4.62 -13.22 20.56
N GLN A 536 5.48 -12.25 20.49
CA GLN A 536 6.39 -11.85 21.57
C GLN A 536 6.02 -10.48 22.08
N MET A 537 5.89 -10.33 23.38
CA MET A 537 5.63 -9.07 24.06
C MET A 537 6.78 -8.70 25.00
N SER A 538 7.09 -7.41 25.09
CA SER A 538 8.08 -6.87 26.01
C SER A 538 7.85 -5.38 26.29
N GLY A 539 8.45 -4.86 27.34
CA GLY A 539 8.48 -3.43 27.63
C GLY A 539 7.08 -2.80 27.78
N SER A 540 6.80 -1.79 26.96
CA SER A 540 5.53 -1.05 26.98
C SER A 540 4.45 -1.61 26.05
N ALA A 541 4.63 -2.83 25.53
CA ALA A 541 3.63 -3.49 24.69
C ALA A 541 2.26 -3.55 25.38
N LEU A 542 1.21 -3.15 24.66
CA LEU A 542 -0.15 -3.09 25.20
C LEU A 542 -1.17 -3.56 24.14
N VAL A 543 -2.04 -4.44 24.57
CA VAL A 543 -3.33 -4.73 23.92
C VAL A 543 -4.39 -4.33 24.92
N ASP A 544 -5.05 -3.20 24.67
CA ASP A 544 -6.00 -2.56 25.58
C ASP A 544 -7.14 -3.53 25.96
N GLU A 545 -7.72 -3.37 27.13
CA GLU A 545 -8.78 -4.25 27.68
C GLU A 545 -10.00 -4.43 26.77
N GLY A 546 -10.28 -3.46 25.89
CA GLY A 546 -11.32 -3.57 24.86
C GLY A 546 -10.95 -4.48 23.69
N ASN A 547 -9.69 -4.89 23.63
CA ASN A 547 -9.17 -5.83 22.64
C ASN A 547 -8.65 -7.11 23.30
N ASP A 548 -8.56 -8.19 22.53
CA ASP A 548 -8.07 -9.47 23.02
C ASP A 548 -6.98 -10.06 22.14
N VAL A 549 -6.19 -10.93 22.70
CA VAL A 549 -5.28 -11.83 21.97
C VAL A 549 -5.93 -13.21 21.94
N TYR A 550 -6.41 -13.61 20.78
CA TYR A 550 -6.96 -14.94 20.57
C TYR A 550 -5.86 -15.95 20.29
N LEU A 551 -5.88 -17.04 21.03
CA LEU A 551 -4.90 -18.12 20.94
C LEU A 551 -5.54 -19.39 20.42
N PRO A 552 -5.30 -19.80 19.17
CA PRO A 552 -5.64 -21.15 18.69
C PRO A 552 -4.97 -22.26 19.52
N ALA A 553 -5.29 -23.51 19.24
CA ALA A 553 -4.73 -24.66 19.94
C ALA A 553 -3.19 -24.61 20.02
N GLU A 554 -2.65 -24.90 21.19
CA GLU A 554 -1.20 -24.94 21.50
C GLU A 554 -0.45 -23.60 21.39
N LYS A 555 -1.12 -22.50 21.02
CA LYS A 555 -0.49 -21.18 20.90
C LYS A 555 -0.50 -20.44 22.24
N TYR A 556 0.53 -19.62 22.45
CA TYR A 556 0.73 -18.80 23.64
C TYR A 556 1.46 -17.52 23.31
N ILE A 557 1.44 -16.56 24.22
CA ILE A 557 2.25 -15.32 24.14
C ILE A 557 3.60 -15.60 24.78
N GLU A 558 4.69 -15.17 24.15
CA GLU A 558 6.02 -15.18 24.74
C GLU A 558 6.34 -13.80 25.34
N VAL A 559 6.66 -13.73 26.62
CA VAL A 559 7.13 -12.51 27.27
C VAL A 559 8.66 -12.54 27.29
N MET A 560 9.27 -11.65 26.49
CA MET A 560 10.73 -11.63 26.28
C MET A 560 11.46 -10.69 27.26
N GLN A 561 10.78 -9.71 27.81
CA GLN A 561 11.25 -8.80 28.85
C GLN A 561 10.05 -8.41 29.72
N LYS A 562 10.33 -7.88 30.92
CA LYS A 562 9.28 -7.42 31.85
C LYS A 562 8.32 -6.44 31.18
N LEU A 563 7.03 -6.74 31.25
CA LEU A 563 5.98 -5.84 30.79
C LEU A 563 5.78 -4.69 31.79
N GLN A 564 5.40 -3.53 31.28
CA GLN A 564 5.18 -2.32 32.10
C GLN A 564 3.70 -2.15 32.43
N SER A 565 2.80 -2.45 31.49
CA SER A 565 1.35 -2.28 31.66
C SER A 565 0.72 -3.36 32.53
N VAL A 566 -0.34 -3.00 33.26
CA VAL A 566 -1.16 -3.90 34.08
C VAL A 566 -2.63 -3.51 33.88
N PRO A 567 -3.42 -4.26 33.15
CA PRO A 567 -3.04 -5.41 32.34
C PRO A 567 -2.26 -4.99 31.08
N ALA A 568 -1.47 -5.91 30.52
CA ALA A 568 -0.80 -5.75 29.23
C ALA A 568 -1.62 -6.33 28.07
N ALA A 569 -2.39 -7.37 28.35
CA ALA A 569 -3.29 -7.96 27.35
C ALA A 569 -4.40 -8.80 28.01
N ARG A 570 -5.53 -8.90 27.32
CA ARG A 570 -6.57 -9.89 27.56
C ARG A 570 -6.34 -11.08 26.63
N VAL A 571 -6.42 -12.29 27.18
CA VAL A 571 -6.22 -13.54 26.44
C VAL A 571 -7.55 -14.27 26.25
N THR A 572 -7.82 -14.70 25.04
CA THR A 572 -8.98 -15.54 24.67
C THR A 572 -8.46 -16.86 24.07
N PRO A 573 -8.42 -17.96 24.80
CA PRO A 573 -8.02 -19.25 24.25
C PRO A 573 -9.16 -19.86 23.43
N ASP A 574 -8.83 -20.72 22.46
CA ASP A 574 -9.84 -21.49 21.71
C ASP A 574 -10.57 -22.49 22.63
N ARG A 575 -9.89 -23.00 23.64
CA ARG A 575 -10.44 -23.92 24.65
C ARG A 575 -9.97 -23.56 26.04
N TYR A 576 -10.91 -23.58 27.00
CA TYR A 576 -10.65 -23.41 28.42
C TYR A 576 -10.42 -24.74 29.07
N GLU A 577 -9.16 -25.09 29.27
CA GLU A 577 -8.73 -26.37 29.86
C GLU A 577 -7.71 -26.10 30.96
N ASN A 578 -7.87 -26.83 32.07
CA ASN A 578 -6.93 -26.74 33.18
C ASN A 578 -5.50 -27.09 32.76
N GLY A 579 -4.55 -26.28 33.11
CA GLY A 579 -3.13 -26.47 32.81
C GLY A 579 -2.73 -26.00 31.39
N ARG A 580 -3.65 -25.51 30.57
CA ARG A 580 -3.30 -24.94 29.28
C ARG A 580 -2.44 -23.70 29.45
N MET A 581 -1.24 -23.72 28.91
CA MET A 581 -0.34 -22.56 28.89
C MET A 581 -0.85 -21.52 27.89
N VAL A 582 -0.97 -20.28 28.32
CA VAL A 582 -1.37 -19.13 27.48
C VAL A 582 -0.29 -18.07 27.41
N VAL A 583 0.64 -18.05 28.37
CA VAL A 583 1.82 -17.18 28.35
C VAL A 583 3.04 -17.99 28.78
N LYS A 584 4.16 -17.77 28.10
CA LYS A 584 5.49 -18.26 28.49
C LYS A 584 6.41 -17.10 28.75
N VAL A 585 7.08 -17.11 29.91
CA VAL A 585 8.01 -16.04 30.30
C VAL A 585 9.45 -16.49 29.99
N ASN A 586 10.13 -15.77 29.12
CA ASN A 586 11.44 -16.12 28.58
C ASN A 586 12.59 -15.21 29.07
N TYR A 587 12.43 -14.50 30.21
CA TYR A 587 13.48 -13.62 30.71
C TYR A 587 13.78 -13.86 32.20
N GLY A 588 14.98 -13.43 32.63
CA GLY A 588 15.40 -13.46 34.05
C GLY A 588 15.69 -14.86 34.59
N ASN A 589 15.94 -14.95 35.90
CA ASN A 589 16.13 -16.23 36.62
C ASN A 589 14.79 -16.93 36.94
N ARG A 590 13.68 -16.48 36.42
CA ARG A 590 12.36 -17.11 36.37
C ARG A 590 11.70 -17.39 37.73
N THR A 591 12.31 -17.04 38.84
CA THR A 591 11.74 -17.19 40.17
C THR A 591 10.99 -15.93 40.56
N GLY A 592 9.67 -16.05 40.72
CA GLY A 592 8.83 -14.97 41.19
C GLY A 592 8.38 -13.95 40.12
N SER A 593 8.41 -14.34 38.83
CA SER A 593 7.83 -13.51 37.80
C SER A 593 6.32 -13.33 38.02
N MET A 594 5.90 -12.12 38.37
CA MET A 594 4.49 -11.76 38.59
C MET A 594 3.79 -11.41 37.26
N GLU A 595 4.29 -11.88 36.10
CA GLU A 595 3.71 -11.55 34.80
C GLU A 595 2.27 -12.04 34.62
N TRP A 596 1.83 -13.07 35.39
CA TRP A 596 0.45 -13.53 35.32
C TRP A 596 -0.58 -12.45 35.69
N GLU A 597 -0.24 -11.51 36.59
CA GLU A 597 -1.07 -10.38 36.97
C GLU A 597 -1.21 -9.33 35.85
N ARG A 598 -0.37 -9.40 34.82
CA ARG A 598 -0.41 -8.52 33.66
C ARG A 598 -1.31 -9.01 32.54
N PHE A 599 -1.93 -10.16 32.72
CA PHE A 599 -2.85 -10.73 31.75
C PHE A 599 -4.22 -10.92 32.34
N LEU A 600 -5.25 -10.63 31.54
CA LEU A 600 -6.63 -10.95 31.85
C LEU A 600 -7.08 -12.13 31.01
N LEU A 601 -7.87 -13.04 31.59
CA LEU A 601 -8.56 -14.05 30.83
C LEU A 601 -9.92 -13.51 30.38
N THR A 602 -10.30 -13.75 29.12
CA THR A 602 -11.68 -13.49 28.72
C THR A 602 -12.61 -14.32 29.59
N PRO A 603 -13.59 -13.69 30.28
CA PRO A 603 -14.38 -14.37 31.28
C PRO A 603 -15.12 -15.59 30.71
N GLN A 604 -14.94 -16.72 31.36
CA GLN A 604 -15.74 -17.93 31.14
C GLN A 604 -15.82 -18.67 32.49
N SER A 605 -17.00 -19.07 32.88
CA SER A 605 -17.34 -19.83 34.09
C SER A 605 -16.11 -20.30 34.87
N ARG A 606 -15.95 -20.22 36.11
CA ARG A 606 -14.91 -20.72 37.03
C ARG A 606 -13.43 -20.77 36.54
N TYR A 607 -13.11 -20.25 35.36
CA TYR A 607 -11.71 -20.23 34.87
C TYR A 607 -11.03 -18.90 35.16
N CYS A 608 -9.76 -18.98 35.55
CA CYS A 608 -8.87 -17.84 35.79
C CYS A 608 -7.45 -18.13 35.29
N LEU A 609 -6.57 -17.13 35.33
CA LEU A 609 -5.14 -17.32 35.07
C LEU A 609 -4.39 -17.55 36.38
N ARG A 610 -3.42 -18.46 36.34
CA ARG A 610 -2.53 -18.75 37.46
C ARG A 610 -1.09 -18.93 36.97
N PRO A 611 -0.08 -18.60 37.80
CA PRO A 611 1.32 -18.84 37.48
C PRO A 611 1.68 -20.32 37.57
N GLY A 612 2.61 -20.76 36.72
CA GLY A 612 3.14 -22.11 36.69
C GLY A 612 2.30 -23.11 35.90
N ASP A 613 2.92 -24.16 35.41
CA ASP A 613 2.26 -25.31 34.81
C ASP A 613 1.77 -26.29 35.90
N TYR A 614 1.22 -27.44 35.50
CA TYR A 614 0.75 -28.49 36.40
C TYR A 614 1.86 -29.00 37.35
N GLN A 615 3.09 -29.22 36.82
CA GLN A 615 4.18 -29.75 37.62
C GLN A 615 4.66 -28.71 38.63
N ASP A 616 4.75 -27.44 38.23
CA ASP A 616 5.12 -26.32 39.10
C ASP A 616 4.11 -26.13 40.24
N ARG A 617 2.83 -26.19 39.95
CA ARG A 617 1.77 -26.03 40.95
C ARG A 617 1.78 -27.17 41.98
N ARG A 618 1.97 -28.41 41.51
CA ARG A 618 2.11 -29.57 42.38
C ARG A 618 3.34 -29.48 43.28
N ALA A 619 4.45 -28.95 42.77
CA ALA A 619 5.66 -28.74 43.51
C ALA A 619 5.64 -27.51 44.41
N GLY A 620 4.66 -26.59 44.20
CA GLY A 620 4.59 -25.29 44.87
C GLY A 620 5.64 -24.28 44.37
N THR A 621 6.09 -24.43 43.10
CA THR A 621 7.04 -23.58 42.45
C THR A 621 6.34 -22.72 41.38
N LEU A 622 6.66 -21.42 41.32
CA LEU A 622 6.14 -20.52 40.31
C LEU A 622 7.20 -20.34 39.23
N LYS A 623 7.01 -20.97 38.10
CA LYS A 623 7.94 -20.89 36.99
C LYS A 623 7.35 -20.13 35.78
N GLU A 624 7.90 -20.38 34.67
CA GLU A 624 7.87 -19.63 33.40
C GLU A 624 6.51 -19.45 32.75
N ALA A 625 5.49 -20.23 33.14
CA ALA A 625 4.22 -20.28 32.44
C ALA A 625 3.13 -19.52 33.20
N VAL A 626 2.19 -18.94 32.45
CA VAL A 626 0.86 -18.57 32.91
C VAL A 626 -0.13 -19.54 32.27
N THR A 627 -0.94 -20.19 33.10
CA THR A 627 -1.85 -21.23 32.65
C THR A 627 -3.28 -20.99 33.10
N ILE A 628 -4.21 -21.63 32.42
CA ILE A 628 -5.63 -21.63 32.78
C ILE A 628 -5.84 -22.57 33.98
N SER A 629 -6.64 -22.14 34.95
CA SER A 629 -6.98 -22.87 36.15
C SER A 629 -8.46 -22.73 36.46
N SER A 630 -9.07 -23.81 36.94
CA SER A 630 -10.39 -23.71 37.54
C SER A 630 -10.33 -23.18 38.97
N GLU A 631 -11.35 -22.46 39.36
CA GLU A 631 -11.63 -22.05 40.73
C GLU A 631 -12.64 -22.99 41.34
N TYR A 632 -12.38 -23.40 42.57
CA TYR A 632 -13.27 -24.23 43.39
C TYR A 632 -13.59 -23.48 44.68
N THR A 633 -14.85 -23.56 45.08
CA THR A 633 -15.31 -22.93 46.31
C THR A 633 -15.12 -23.87 47.50
N VAL A 634 -14.52 -23.38 48.57
CA VAL A 634 -14.49 -24.03 49.87
C VAL A 634 -15.48 -23.34 50.79
N GLN A 635 -16.60 -23.99 51.04
CA GLN A 635 -17.65 -23.50 51.94
C GLN A 635 -17.46 -24.05 53.35
N TYR A 636 -17.89 -23.28 54.33
CA TYR A 636 -17.86 -23.69 55.77
C TYR A 636 -19.27 -23.76 56.28
N ASP A 637 -19.66 -24.96 56.74
CA ASP A 637 -20.97 -25.22 57.33
C ASP A 637 -20.81 -25.39 58.83
N LYS A 638 -21.66 -24.73 59.61
CA LYS A 638 -21.64 -24.80 61.05
C LYS A 638 -22.04 -26.13 61.63
N ASN A 639 -22.60 -27.04 60.82
CA ASN A 639 -23.00 -28.38 61.18
C ASN A 639 -23.86 -28.50 62.47
N THR A 640 -24.66 -27.47 62.73
CA THR A 640 -25.61 -27.41 63.87
C THR A 640 -26.75 -26.47 63.50
N LYS A 641 -27.92 -26.65 64.14
CA LYS A 641 -29.05 -25.72 64.05
C LYS A 641 -28.87 -24.51 64.97
N ALA A 642 -27.92 -24.53 65.87
CA ALA A 642 -27.65 -23.46 66.79
C ALA A 642 -27.00 -22.25 66.11
N GLN A 643 -26.99 -21.14 66.79
CA GLN A 643 -26.22 -19.96 66.33
C GLN A 643 -24.74 -20.22 66.66
N VAL A 644 -23.89 -20.00 65.64
CA VAL A 644 -22.43 -20.10 65.74
C VAL A 644 -21.86 -18.78 65.38
N GLU A 645 -20.97 -18.26 66.19
CA GLU A 645 -20.24 -17.06 65.96
C GLU A 645 -18.91 -17.32 65.20
N GLN A 646 -18.37 -16.31 64.55
CA GLN A 646 -17.08 -16.38 63.89
C GLN A 646 -16.98 -17.49 62.82
N MET A 647 -18.07 -17.77 62.13
CA MET A 647 -18.01 -18.67 60.96
C MET A 647 -17.12 -18.07 59.87
N PRO A 648 -16.22 -18.87 59.25
CA PRO A 648 -15.43 -18.42 58.13
C PRO A 648 -16.27 -18.08 56.92
N GLU A 649 -15.88 -17.05 56.18
CA GLU A 649 -16.40 -16.80 54.86
C GLU A 649 -15.88 -17.85 53.88
N PRO A 650 -16.60 -18.18 52.79
CA PRO A 650 -16.12 -19.06 51.76
C PRO A 650 -14.77 -18.63 51.20
N SER A 651 -13.89 -19.58 50.91
CA SER A 651 -12.59 -19.32 50.32
C SER A 651 -12.47 -19.99 48.95
N VAL A 652 -11.44 -19.65 48.16
CA VAL A 652 -11.21 -20.16 46.83
C VAL A 652 -10.00 -21.08 46.83
N LYS A 653 -10.13 -22.25 46.20
CA LYS A 653 -9.06 -23.18 45.88
C LYS A 653 -8.88 -23.25 44.37
N TYR A 654 -7.67 -23.23 43.93
CA TYR A 654 -7.35 -23.36 42.49
C TYR A 654 -6.92 -24.78 42.12
N TRP A 655 -7.10 -25.14 40.86
CA TRP A 655 -6.77 -26.45 40.32
C TRP A 655 -5.30 -26.81 40.60
N TYR A 656 -5.08 -27.94 41.24
CA TYR A 656 -3.80 -28.48 41.71
C TYR A 656 -2.96 -27.53 42.59
N GLU A 657 -3.57 -26.55 43.23
CA GLU A 657 -2.91 -25.70 44.24
C GLU A 657 -3.35 -26.13 45.64
N LYS A 658 -2.45 -26.05 46.60
CA LYS A 658 -2.81 -26.15 48.03
C LYS A 658 -3.57 -24.87 48.43
N ALA A 659 -4.58 -25.04 49.25
CA ALA A 659 -5.32 -23.93 49.83
C ALA A 659 -5.43 -24.15 51.35
N ALA A 660 -5.14 -23.13 52.13
CA ALA A 660 -5.31 -23.22 53.55
C ALA A 660 -6.80 -23.18 53.92
N VAL A 661 -7.20 -24.09 54.80
CA VAL A 661 -8.44 -23.97 55.52
C VAL A 661 -8.40 -22.68 56.34
N SER A 662 -9.53 -21.99 56.47
CA SER A 662 -9.58 -20.72 57.22
C SER A 662 -8.97 -20.88 58.61
N GLU A 663 -8.15 -19.91 58.98
CA GLU A 663 -7.61 -19.83 60.35
C GLU A 663 -8.67 -19.43 61.38
N GLN A 664 -9.84 -18.95 60.95
CA GLN A 664 -10.93 -18.53 61.80
C GLN A 664 -11.59 -19.70 62.47
N ILE A 665 -11.60 -19.70 63.78
CA ILE A 665 -12.20 -20.77 64.62
C ILE A 665 -13.64 -20.39 64.94
N PRO A 666 -14.63 -21.16 64.49
CA PRO A 666 -16.01 -20.88 64.86
C PRO A 666 -16.27 -21.13 66.35
N LYS A 667 -17.22 -20.39 66.92
CA LYS A 667 -17.59 -20.52 68.35
C LYS A 667 -19.05 -20.89 68.50
N TRP A 668 -19.29 -21.97 69.24
CA TRP A 668 -20.63 -22.39 69.62
C TRP A 668 -20.71 -22.55 71.15
N LEU A 669 -21.08 -21.45 71.84
CA LEU A 669 -21.11 -21.40 73.30
C LEU A 669 -19.80 -21.96 73.93
N ASP A 670 -19.90 -22.88 74.86
CA ASP A 670 -18.76 -23.56 75.48
C ASP A 670 -18.41 -24.90 74.86
N VAL A 671 -18.99 -25.23 73.70
CA VAL A 671 -18.72 -26.52 72.98
C VAL A 671 -17.39 -26.42 72.25
N PRO A 672 -16.43 -27.32 72.51
CA PRO A 672 -15.15 -27.31 71.85
C PRO A 672 -15.27 -27.60 70.33
N PHE A 673 -14.58 -26.83 69.56
CA PHE A 673 -14.41 -27.06 68.12
C PHE A 673 -13.23 -28.05 67.90
N LEU A 674 -13.53 -29.20 67.24
CA LEU A 674 -12.52 -30.24 67.00
C LEU A 674 -11.83 -30.17 65.65
N GLY A 675 -12.28 -29.29 64.76
CA GLY A 675 -11.76 -29.11 63.42
C GLY A 675 -12.84 -29.21 62.33
N TRP A 676 -12.41 -29.14 61.10
CA TRP A 676 -13.26 -29.21 59.91
C TRP A 676 -13.23 -30.63 59.31
N ASN A 677 -14.33 -31.12 58.77
CA ASN A 677 -14.38 -32.40 58.06
C ASN A 677 -15.28 -32.33 56.83
N GLU A 678 -14.96 -33.06 55.80
CA GLU A 678 -15.78 -33.15 54.59
C GLU A 678 -17.06 -34.00 54.83
N ASN A 679 -17.05 -34.81 55.86
CA ASN A 679 -18.19 -35.60 56.27
C ASN A 679 -18.88 -34.97 57.51
N GLN A 680 -20.14 -34.54 57.31
CA GLN A 680 -20.89 -33.87 58.39
C GLN A 680 -21.18 -34.80 59.63
N THR A 681 -21.06 -36.12 59.45
CA THR A 681 -21.29 -37.10 60.55
C THR A 681 -20.00 -37.54 61.21
N ALA A 682 -18.87 -36.99 60.86
CA ALA A 682 -17.58 -37.31 61.47
C ALA A 682 -17.55 -36.93 62.93
N LYS A 683 -16.74 -37.62 63.71
CA LYS A 683 -16.53 -37.37 65.14
C LYS A 683 -15.22 -36.69 65.47
N GLU A 684 -14.35 -36.54 64.47
CA GLU A 684 -13.04 -35.89 64.57
C GLU A 684 -12.81 -34.91 63.44
N GLY A 685 -12.05 -33.86 63.67
CA GLY A 685 -11.64 -32.94 62.64
C GLY A 685 -10.64 -33.59 61.67
N GLN A 686 -10.94 -33.50 60.40
CA GLN A 686 -10.03 -33.95 59.30
C GLN A 686 -8.97 -32.86 59.05
N TYR A 687 -9.34 -31.61 59.10
CA TYR A 687 -8.48 -30.47 58.90
C TYR A 687 -8.55 -29.50 60.09
N GLN A 688 -7.39 -28.99 60.53
CA GLN A 688 -7.33 -27.94 61.50
C GLN A 688 -7.31 -26.57 60.84
N PRO A 689 -7.75 -25.48 61.52
CA PRO A 689 -7.61 -24.11 61.03
C PRO A 689 -6.17 -23.80 60.61
N GLY A 690 -6.00 -23.25 59.40
CA GLY A 690 -4.70 -22.96 58.79
C GLY A 690 -4.02 -24.16 58.11
N GLU A 691 -4.57 -25.39 58.24
CA GLU A 691 -4.04 -26.56 57.53
C GLU A 691 -4.34 -26.51 56.03
N ASN A 692 -3.42 -27.04 55.21
CA ASN A 692 -3.60 -27.05 53.76
C ASN A 692 -4.48 -28.22 53.29
N LEU A 693 -5.48 -27.89 52.50
CA LEU A 693 -6.19 -28.89 51.68
C LEU A 693 -5.21 -29.51 50.66
N PRO A 694 -5.32 -30.79 50.38
CA PRO A 694 -4.50 -31.46 49.37
C PRO A 694 -4.67 -30.79 47.98
N ALA A 695 -3.58 -30.71 47.20
CA ALA A 695 -3.59 -30.11 45.86
C ALA A 695 -4.53 -30.87 44.91
N GLU A 696 -4.65 -32.19 45.11
CA GLU A 696 -5.45 -33.12 44.30
C GLU A 696 -6.97 -32.93 44.47
N LYS A 697 -7.43 -32.21 45.50
CA LYS A 697 -8.85 -31.89 45.72
C LYS A 697 -9.34 -30.84 44.71
N ASN A 698 -9.65 -31.28 43.50
CA ASN A 698 -10.08 -30.42 42.39
C ASN A 698 -11.60 -30.43 42.23
N GLN A 699 -12.29 -29.98 43.30
CA GLN A 699 -13.75 -29.90 43.36
C GLN A 699 -14.20 -28.85 44.40
N ASP A 700 -15.44 -28.41 44.29
CA ASP A 700 -16.08 -27.61 45.34
C ASP A 700 -16.20 -28.45 46.59
N LEU A 701 -15.87 -27.86 47.74
CA LEU A 701 -15.87 -28.55 49.02
C LEU A 701 -16.81 -27.84 50.01
N THR A 702 -17.49 -28.62 50.82
CA THR A 702 -18.12 -28.11 52.01
C THR A 702 -17.42 -28.75 53.20
N LEU A 703 -16.86 -27.89 54.06
CA LEU A 703 -16.22 -28.29 55.31
C LEU A 703 -17.19 -28.06 56.48
N TYR A 704 -17.54 -29.14 57.15
CA TYR A 704 -18.46 -29.15 58.27
C TYR A 704 -17.69 -28.97 59.59
N ALA A 705 -18.14 -28.07 60.44
CA ALA A 705 -17.58 -27.91 61.77
C ALA A 705 -17.88 -29.19 62.58
N ILE A 706 -16.87 -29.76 63.19
CA ILE A 706 -17.00 -30.88 64.09
C ILE A 706 -16.87 -30.35 65.51
N TRP A 707 -17.87 -30.73 66.35
CA TRP A 707 -18.00 -30.29 67.72
C TRP A 707 -17.87 -31.49 68.66
N GLU A 708 -17.34 -31.23 69.85
CA GLU A 708 -17.31 -32.22 70.91
C GLU A 708 -18.76 -32.61 71.31
N ASP A 709 -19.07 -33.88 71.44
CA ASP A 709 -20.43 -34.40 71.76
C ASP A 709 -20.92 -33.94 73.16
#